data_4a31579af665841baea9457f2e364822
#
_entry.id   4a31579af665841baea9457f2e364822
#
_cell.length_a   1.000
_cell.length_b   1.000
_cell.length_c   1.000
_cell.angle_alpha   90.00
_cell.angle_beta   90.00
_cell.angle_gamma   90.00
#
_symmetry.space_group_name_H-M   'P 1'
#
loop_
_entity.id
_entity.type
_entity.pdbx_description
1 polymer ?
#
loop_
_entity_poly.entity_id
_entity_poly.type
_entity_poly.pdbx_seq_one_letter_code
_entity_poly.pdbx_strand_id
1 'polypeptide(L)'
;MAEVPLPTPTQNPVPSTDIRDVVFAGAKLDEEITSLEAYYVDRLGGRHLTSVGRDGLFSDQLGKQRSDFIYQYNQQAQEFDAQLASQESRYESVLQQAGKTVLGRYEDGPWTLTSYNQLVSYGGTFWKLAASVVIGAGYTTAGTTGETWDATDRANFVDVGQDQLRTELGTIFMPAASGNSATDVQLLQAALNVGGQISYNIPGEYLYGSHSVIKSGTSLITAAGVNWKQIAGKSNPFIVNEAFSASRYAVTSMTKNTTAINIYLDGSDIKSANYITVVCENHPFVRGDWAAFHGAKEFGYDGVMRVISITDANTFIVESHSTMTADSATANTDFWNGMFCFKADTNIEVDIQGRIDGNWRGNSTASPTDFDERVKFMGMSFWGVNNLTVRLNDAFNIRKYAVLLANVRNVHVPRINFYNFSDGLHIQPPFVGISVGTLAGATGDDLLALTNGDYEAYQLSRGHGYSIYVDHLMPQNALTALKAAGAPGYKFWDIDLGSISGSVRLQIISAIRDGILSYTDIGRLRIRSCACVSQTKDDFYLNTDKMESFIIDDYEVCSLNSGTWCITMGNRYGITGNIKHIGIKNIRYKEGVPLKSIAYIGNNCSIGLMDLHFANAAPLNGAQAVVHTEQARTQSGDAGESAGGFIDTLKISGKFTFPNAGIGRLFWARALWNRVLLDNLVMENGERAIHENLVTGNKGKIFCNNVHIKGASGFCNTYNEIEAYHASTLLETTDMPYWTRDTSAIVKIFGAIQTLNNTGVCRIESGKYYAKGLDVPVNLTDYPPAGNHGDVVFNTNATGNTVGRYQFNGANGTWELQNRASISQSPSDASATTYNPIWGRGFNWVQTLTQDVQFTSSAANLSTLNRGDKIRLYLTQDATGGRVVTFSTAFKFPVAWVNGGTAAQHTIGEFVYDGQFLVLERANVWY
;
A
#
# COMPACT_ATOMS: atom_id res chain seq x y z
N MET A 1 -7.14 -25.01 -61.83
CA MET A 1 -8.21 -24.01 -61.90
C MET A 1 -7.51 -22.70 -62.30
N ALA A 2 -8.00 -21.96 -63.32
CA ALA A 2 -7.42 -20.71 -63.66
C ALA A 2 -7.62 -19.71 -62.52
N GLU A 3 -6.54 -19.10 -62.03
CA GLU A 3 -6.62 -18.03 -61.03
C GLU A 3 -7.43 -16.88 -61.58
N VAL A 4 -8.49 -16.55 -60.94
CA VAL A 4 -9.27 -15.35 -61.24
C VAL A 4 -8.50 -14.16 -60.70
N PRO A 5 -8.03 -13.24 -61.57
CA PRO A 5 -7.24 -12.12 -61.06
C PRO A 5 -8.08 -11.26 -60.12
N LEU A 6 -7.46 -10.89 -58.98
CA LEU A 6 -8.07 -10.02 -58.04
C LEU A 6 -8.43 -8.67 -58.65
N PRO A 7 -9.59 -8.10 -58.33
CA PRO A 7 -9.96 -6.79 -58.85
C PRO A 7 -8.99 -5.73 -58.30
N THR A 8 -8.67 -4.72 -59.15
CA THR A 8 -7.85 -3.58 -58.69
C THR A 8 -8.63 -2.82 -57.62
N PRO A 9 -8.09 -2.71 -56.41
CA PRO A 9 -8.75 -2.03 -55.31
C PRO A 9 -8.83 -0.52 -55.55
N THR A 10 -9.78 0.14 -54.89
CA THR A 10 -9.87 1.60 -54.87
C THR A 10 -8.99 2.22 -53.79
N GLN A 11 -8.79 3.54 -53.85
CA GLN A 11 -8.12 4.28 -52.76
C GLN A 11 -9.09 4.87 -51.73
N ASN A 12 -10.29 4.34 -51.62
CA ASN A 12 -11.29 4.80 -50.65
C ASN A 12 -10.78 4.53 -49.23
N PRO A 13 -11.06 5.42 -48.24
CA PRO A 13 -10.72 5.19 -46.83
C PRO A 13 -11.34 3.91 -46.30
N VAL A 14 -10.74 3.35 -45.23
CA VAL A 14 -11.28 2.20 -44.51
C VAL A 14 -12.32 2.72 -43.49
N PRO A 15 -13.50 2.08 -43.33
CA PRO A 15 -14.04 0.97 -44.13
C PRO A 15 -14.59 1.43 -45.49
N SER A 16 -14.35 0.62 -46.53
CA SER A 16 -14.92 0.85 -47.85
C SER A 16 -16.06 -0.13 -48.15
N THR A 17 -17.14 0.33 -48.75
CA THR A 17 -18.28 -0.49 -49.18
C THR A 17 -18.20 -0.89 -50.67
N ASP A 18 -17.15 -0.47 -51.39
CA ASP A 18 -16.88 -0.87 -52.78
C ASP A 18 -16.61 -2.37 -52.83
N ILE A 19 -17.36 -3.11 -53.66
CA ILE A 19 -17.21 -4.56 -53.74
C ILE A 19 -15.81 -5.00 -54.16
N ARG A 20 -15.08 -4.20 -54.93
CA ARG A 20 -13.70 -4.48 -55.34
C ARG A 20 -12.77 -4.47 -54.13
N ASP A 21 -12.98 -3.51 -53.23
CA ASP A 21 -12.18 -3.40 -52.02
C ASP A 21 -12.49 -4.52 -51.04
N VAL A 22 -13.76 -4.93 -50.92
CA VAL A 22 -14.19 -6.04 -50.05
C VAL A 22 -13.62 -7.38 -50.57
N VAL A 23 -13.66 -7.63 -51.89
CA VAL A 23 -13.13 -8.86 -52.48
C VAL A 23 -11.60 -8.88 -52.35
N PHE A 24 -10.92 -7.75 -52.58
CA PHE A 24 -9.50 -7.66 -52.42
C PHE A 24 -9.08 -7.85 -50.97
N ALA A 25 -9.80 -7.24 -50.03
CA ALA A 25 -9.54 -7.38 -48.60
C ALA A 25 -9.77 -8.83 -48.10
N GLY A 26 -10.82 -9.50 -48.59
CA GLY A 26 -11.05 -10.91 -48.31
C GLY A 26 -9.92 -11.82 -48.78
N ALA A 27 -9.46 -11.64 -49.99
CA ALA A 27 -8.31 -12.40 -50.53
C ALA A 27 -7.02 -12.11 -49.76
N LYS A 28 -6.81 -10.85 -49.30
CA LYS A 28 -5.65 -10.48 -48.49
C LYS A 28 -5.74 -11.07 -47.07
N LEU A 29 -6.94 -11.28 -46.52
CA LEU A 29 -7.14 -11.99 -45.27
C LEU A 29 -6.78 -13.47 -45.42
N ASP A 30 -7.17 -14.12 -46.52
CA ASP A 30 -6.74 -15.47 -46.82
C ASP A 30 -5.21 -15.56 -47.00
N GLU A 31 -4.61 -14.61 -47.71
CA GLU A 31 -3.15 -14.49 -47.83
C GLU A 31 -2.46 -14.31 -46.49
N GLU A 32 -3.01 -13.55 -45.57
CA GLU A 32 -2.51 -13.41 -44.19
C GLU A 32 -2.38 -14.77 -43.50
N ILE A 33 -3.36 -15.64 -43.69
CA ILE A 33 -3.46 -16.92 -42.96
C ILE A 33 -2.69 -18.04 -43.70
N THR A 34 -2.79 -18.07 -45.02
CA THR A 34 -2.32 -19.20 -45.87
C THR A 34 -0.98 -18.98 -46.55
N SER A 35 -0.50 -17.75 -46.64
CA SER A 35 0.76 -17.43 -47.32
C SER A 35 1.97 -18.01 -46.59
N LEU A 36 2.93 -18.52 -47.33
CA LEU A 36 4.26 -18.91 -46.86
C LEU A 36 5.23 -17.73 -46.78
N GLU A 37 4.87 -16.58 -47.35
CA GLU A 37 5.66 -15.36 -47.27
C GLU A 37 5.46 -14.66 -45.92
N ALA A 38 6.47 -13.99 -45.42
CA ALA A 38 6.43 -13.32 -44.13
C ALA A 38 5.51 -12.09 -44.07
N TYR A 39 5.21 -11.49 -45.24
CA TYR A 39 4.44 -10.25 -45.31
C TYR A 39 3.48 -10.28 -46.50
N TYR A 40 2.34 -9.63 -46.31
CA TYR A 40 1.43 -9.27 -47.41
C TYR A 40 1.24 -7.75 -47.48
N VAL A 41 0.70 -7.27 -48.56
CA VAL A 41 0.42 -5.84 -48.78
C VAL A 41 -1.08 -5.65 -48.90
N ASP A 42 -1.61 -4.74 -48.07
CA ASP A 42 -3.03 -4.41 -48.12
C ASP A 42 -3.40 -3.57 -49.34
N ARG A 43 -4.68 -3.24 -49.45
CA ARG A 43 -5.19 -2.48 -50.62
C ARG A 43 -4.72 -1.03 -50.67
N LEU A 44 -4.23 -0.48 -49.57
CA LEU A 44 -3.72 0.89 -49.46
C LEU A 44 -2.18 0.96 -49.57
N GLY A 45 -1.53 -0.20 -49.79
CA GLY A 45 -0.09 -0.31 -49.91
C GLY A 45 0.62 -0.53 -48.57
N GLY A 46 -0.12 -0.70 -47.51
CA GLY A 46 0.40 -1.03 -46.16
C GLY A 46 0.97 -2.47 -46.13
N ARG A 47 2.15 -2.64 -45.57
CA ARG A 47 2.81 -3.95 -45.42
C ARG A 47 2.51 -4.52 -44.03
N HIS A 48 1.95 -5.72 -44.00
CA HIS A 48 1.52 -6.44 -42.79
C HIS A 48 2.13 -7.83 -42.72
N LEU A 49 2.30 -8.34 -41.50
CA LEU A 49 2.80 -9.70 -41.28
C LEU A 49 1.72 -10.73 -41.55
N THR A 50 2.06 -11.79 -42.23
CA THR A 50 1.26 -13.01 -42.32
C THR A 50 1.35 -13.83 -41.05
N SER A 51 0.56 -14.91 -40.92
CA SER A 51 0.68 -15.88 -39.80
C SER A 51 2.10 -16.46 -39.76
N VAL A 52 2.65 -16.85 -40.87
CA VAL A 52 4.04 -17.36 -40.97
C VAL A 52 5.05 -16.29 -40.55
N GLY A 53 4.86 -15.02 -40.97
CA GLY A 53 5.73 -13.91 -40.57
C GLY A 53 5.68 -13.65 -39.04
N ARG A 54 4.51 -13.73 -38.40
CA ARG A 54 4.37 -13.62 -36.95
C ARG A 54 5.05 -14.78 -36.23
N ASP A 55 4.82 -16.01 -36.70
CA ASP A 55 5.44 -17.22 -36.13
C ASP A 55 6.96 -17.21 -36.29
N GLY A 56 7.47 -16.70 -37.42
CA GLY A 56 8.91 -16.49 -37.65
C GLY A 56 9.51 -15.54 -36.61
N LEU A 57 8.93 -14.35 -36.47
CA LEU A 57 9.36 -13.37 -35.46
C LEU A 57 9.29 -13.92 -34.02
N PHE A 58 8.25 -14.67 -33.71
CA PHE A 58 8.11 -15.32 -32.40
C PHE A 58 9.19 -16.40 -32.17
N SER A 59 9.48 -17.22 -33.19
CA SER A 59 10.57 -18.21 -33.16
C SER A 59 11.93 -17.54 -32.96
N ASP A 60 12.19 -16.46 -33.67
CA ASP A 60 13.45 -15.69 -33.56
C ASP A 60 13.60 -15.09 -32.16
N GLN A 61 12.50 -14.55 -31.61
CA GLN A 61 12.49 -14.03 -30.26
C GLN A 61 12.75 -15.13 -29.20
N LEU A 62 12.13 -16.29 -29.36
CA LEU A 62 12.39 -17.46 -28.50
C LEU A 62 13.82 -17.94 -28.62
N GLY A 63 14.34 -17.99 -29.86
CA GLY A 63 15.75 -18.34 -30.13
C GLY A 63 16.72 -17.40 -29.42
N LYS A 64 16.45 -16.10 -29.50
CA LYS A 64 17.24 -15.09 -28.79
C LYS A 64 17.15 -15.22 -27.27
N GLN A 65 15.95 -15.37 -26.74
CA GLN A 65 15.77 -15.57 -25.29
C GLN A 65 16.50 -16.82 -24.77
N ARG A 66 16.46 -17.92 -25.55
CA ARG A 66 17.18 -19.14 -25.21
C ARG A 66 18.70 -18.94 -25.25
N SER A 67 19.21 -18.21 -26.22
CA SER A 67 20.63 -17.88 -26.32
C SER A 67 21.09 -16.99 -25.16
N ASP A 68 20.29 -15.96 -24.84
CA ASP A 68 20.56 -15.06 -23.72
C ASP A 68 20.54 -15.81 -22.38
N PHE A 69 19.59 -16.75 -22.21
CA PHE A 69 19.52 -17.61 -21.02
C PHE A 69 20.75 -18.53 -20.89
N ILE A 70 21.16 -19.19 -21.98
CA ILE A 70 22.36 -20.04 -21.99
C ILE A 70 23.61 -19.21 -21.69
N TYR A 71 23.71 -18.03 -22.25
CA TYR A 71 24.80 -17.11 -21.96
C TYR A 71 24.87 -16.70 -20.50
N GLN A 72 23.73 -16.31 -19.91
CA GLN A 72 23.64 -15.95 -18.48
C GLN A 72 23.96 -17.15 -17.57
N TYR A 73 23.45 -18.34 -17.91
CA TYR A 73 23.75 -19.57 -17.17
C TYR A 73 25.24 -19.90 -17.16
N ASN A 74 25.90 -19.79 -18.32
CA ASN A 74 27.33 -20.03 -18.44
C ASN A 74 28.16 -18.98 -17.71
N GLN A 75 27.74 -17.72 -17.73
CA GLN A 75 28.37 -16.65 -16.92
C GLN A 75 28.26 -16.94 -15.42
N GLN A 76 27.08 -17.29 -14.95
CA GLN A 76 26.88 -17.65 -13.54
C GLN A 76 27.71 -18.86 -13.12
N ALA A 77 27.83 -19.87 -14.00
CA ALA A 77 28.68 -21.02 -13.73
C ALA A 77 30.17 -20.61 -13.62
N GLN A 78 30.66 -19.76 -14.54
CA GLN A 78 32.03 -19.24 -14.49
C GLN A 78 32.29 -18.36 -13.26
N GLU A 79 31.32 -17.51 -12.89
CA GLU A 79 31.42 -16.69 -11.67
C GLU A 79 31.44 -17.57 -10.40
N PHE A 80 30.64 -18.63 -10.38
CA PHE A 80 30.63 -19.61 -9.29
C PHE A 80 31.95 -20.34 -9.17
N ASP A 81 32.51 -20.83 -10.28
CA ASP A 81 33.83 -21.47 -10.32
C ASP A 81 34.95 -20.52 -9.90
N ALA A 82 34.87 -19.25 -10.33
CA ALA A 82 35.81 -18.22 -9.90
C ALA A 82 35.69 -17.88 -8.41
N GLN A 83 34.48 -17.89 -7.87
CA GLN A 83 34.26 -17.73 -6.43
C GLN A 83 34.82 -18.89 -5.64
N LEU A 84 34.61 -20.13 -6.10
CA LEU A 84 35.19 -21.32 -5.46
C LEU A 84 36.72 -21.27 -5.46
N ALA A 85 37.32 -20.96 -6.62
CA ALA A 85 38.79 -20.83 -6.71
C ALA A 85 39.32 -19.68 -5.83
N SER A 86 38.56 -18.56 -5.71
CA SER A 86 38.91 -17.45 -4.82
C SER A 86 38.80 -17.86 -3.34
N GLN A 87 37.78 -18.67 -3.00
CA GLN A 87 37.63 -19.19 -1.63
C GLN A 87 38.74 -20.15 -1.28
N GLU A 88 39.11 -21.06 -2.18
CA GLU A 88 40.25 -21.98 -2.00
C GLU A 88 41.56 -21.20 -1.83
N SER A 89 41.84 -20.21 -2.69
CA SER A 89 43.03 -19.39 -2.56
C SER A 89 43.09 -18.57 -1.28
N ARG A 90 41.94 -18.03 -0.83
CA ARG A 90 41.81 -17.36 0.48
C ARG A 90 42.08 -18.35 1.63
N TYR A 91 41.52 -19.53 1.52
CA TYR A 91 41.72 -20.59 2.52
C TYR A 91 43.20 -21.00 2.64
N GLU A 92 43.88 -21.23 1.51
CA GLU A 92 45.33 -21.48 1.48
C GLU A 92 46.13 -20.31 2.04
N SER A 93 45.76 -19.07 1.73
CA SER A 93 46.43 -17.87 2.27
C SER A 93 46.30 -17.76 3.79
N VAL A 94 45.16 -18.11 4.33
CA VAL A 94 44.91 -18.11 5.79
C VAL A 94 45.73 -19.22 6.49
N LEU A 95 45.77 -20.41 5.91
CA LEU A 95 46.64 -21.49 6.42
C LEU A 95 48.10 -21.09 6.40
N GLN A 96 48.58 -20.41 5.34
CA GLN A 96 49.93 -19.89 5.25
C GLN A 96 50.19 -18.80 6.29
N GLN A 97 49.24 -17.90 6.53
CA GLN A 97 49.35 -16.89 7.58
C GLN A 97 49.36 -17.50 9.00
N ALA A 98 48.68 -18.62 9.19
CA ALA A 98 48.71 -19.41 10.41
C ALA A 98 50.01 -20.25 10.54
N GLY A 99 50.94 -20.08 9.63
CA GLY A 99 52.23 -20.80 9.64
C GLY A 99 52.09 -22.29 9.33
N LYS A 100 50.98 -22.70 8.67
CA LYS A 100 50.74 -24.12 8.28
C LYS A 100 50.81 -24.28 6.78
N THR A 101 51.35 -25.40 6.33
CA THR A 101 51.45 -25.71 4.90
C THR A 101 50.76 -27.03 4.63
N VAL A 102 49.67 -27.00 3.83
CA VAL A 102 49.02 -28.24 3.37
C VAL A 102 49.83 -28.78 2.19
N LEU A 103 50.28 -29.99 2.29
CA LEU A 103 51.04 -30.67 1.23
C LEU A 103 50.09 -31.25 0.16
N GLY A 104 48.89 -31.72 0.56
CA GLY A 104 47.90 -32.31 -0.33
C GLY A 104 47.09 -33.41 0.38
N ARG A 105 46.32 -34.14 -0.43
CA ARG A 105 45.63 -35.35 0.08
C ARG A 105 46.60 -36.47 0.25
N TYR A 106 46.42 -37.31 1.27
CA TYR A 106 47.24 -38.47 1.52
C TYR A 106 47.32 -39.40 0.28
N GLU A 107 46.22 -39.58 -0.39
CA GLU A 107 46.11 -40.42 -1.58
C GLU A 107 46.94 -39.93 -2.77
N ASP A 108 47.29 -38.60 -2.80
CA ASP A 108 48.09 -37.98 -3.86
C ASP A 108 49.63 -38.06 -3.56
N GLY A 109 50.02 -38.67 -2.40
CA GLY A 109 51.40 -38.84 -1.98
C GLY A 109 52.16 -39.92 -2.74
N PRO A 110 53.28 -40.48 -2.16
CA PRO A 110 53.78 -40.23 -0.79
C PRO A 110 54.32 -38.85 -0.55
N TRP A 111 54.04 -38.27 0.63
CA TRP A 111 54.43 -36.93 1.03
C TRP A 111 55.60 -36.96 2.01
N THR A 112 56.57 -36.09 1.79
CA THR A 112 57.68 -35.92 2.73
C THR A 112 57.50 -34.70 3.60
N LEU A 113 57.22 -34.88 4.88
CA LEU A 113 57.05 -33.82 5.87
C LEU A 113 58.37 -33.47 6.49
N THR A 114 58.76 -32.17 6.37
CA THR A 114 60.01 -31.63 6.93
C THR A 114 59.79 -30.74 8.13
N SER A 115 58.51 -30.50 8.49
CA SER A 115 58.11 -29.67 9.62
C SER A 115 56.78 -30.18 10.23
N TYR A 116 56.63 -30.04 11.56
CA TYR A 116 55.36 -30.31 12.26
C TYR A 116 54.22 -29.37 11.89
N ASN A 117 54.51 -28.31 11.12
CA ASN A 117 53.48 -27.40 10.61
C ASN A 117 52.96 -27.80 9.22
N GLN A 118 53.49 -28.86 8.63
CA GLN A 118 52.97 -29.43 7.39
C GLN A 118 51.82 -30.37 7.67
N LEU A 119 50.79 -30.26 6.84
CA LEU A 119 49.54 -30.99 6.98
C LEU A 119 49.32 -31.89 5.75
N VAL A 120 48.76 -33.05 5.97
CA VAL A 120 48.25 -33.96 4.95
C VAL A 120 46.73 -34.14 5.22
N SER A 121 45.88 -34.05 4.20
CA SER A 121 44.46 -34.34 4.37
C SER A 121 44.14 -35.80 4.10
N TYR A 122 43.37 -36.43 4.97
CA TYR A 122 42.88 -37.81 4.83
C TYR A 122 41.52 -37.97 5.54
N GLY A 123 40.59 -38.63 4.90
CA GLY A 123 39.26 -38.90 5.47
C GLY A 123 38.45 -37.62 5.79
N GLY A 124 38.69 -36.51 5.06
CA GLY A 124 38.00 -35.24 5.24
C GLY A 124 38.53 -34.42 6.41
N THR A 125 39.64 -34.79 7.03
CA THR A 125 40.30 -34.04 8.08
C THR A 125 41.78 -33.78 7.75
N PHE A 126 42.43 -32.86 8.51
CA PHE A 126 43.84 -32.58 8.36
C PHE A 126 44.65 -33.21 9.48
N TRP A 127 45.82 -33.80 9.11
CA TRP A 127 46.69 -34.52 9.98
C TRP A 127 48.08 -33.90 9.96
N LYS A 128 48.71 -33.74 11.11
CA LYS A 128 50.10 -33.35 11.28
C LYS A 128 50.88 -34.46 11.95
N LEU A 129 52.19 -34.46 11.78
CA LEU A 129 53.05 -35.39 12.51
C LEU A 129 52.91 -35.18 14.03
N ALA A 130 52.79 -36.24 14.76
CA ALA A 130 52.85 -36.24 16.21
C ALA A 130 54.23 -35.74 16.71
N ALA A 131 54.26 -34.96 17.78
CA ALA A 131 55.54 -34.45 18.35
C ALA A 131 56.50 -35.55 18.80
N SER A 132 56.00 -36.78 18.96
CA SER A 132 56.78 -37.97 19.26
C SER A 132 57.59 -38.52 18.07
N VAL A 133 57.23 -38.11 16.83
CA VAL A 133 57.92 -38.54 15.62
C VAL A 133 59.10 -37.60 15.35
N VAL A 134 60.30 -38.14 15.30
CA VAL A 134 61.49 -37.36 14.97
C VAL A 134 61.60 -37.16 13.48
N ILE A 135 61.48 -35.90 13.01
CA ILE A 135 61.47 -35.58 11.59
C ILE A 135 62.80 -35.81 10.90
N GLY A 136 63.89 -35.52 11.54
CA GLY A 136 65.28 -35.73 11.00
C GLY A 136 65.40 -35.00 9.63
N ALA A 137 65.70 -35.78 8.58
CA ALA A 137 65.83 -35.29 7.20
C ALA A 137 64.46 -35.22 6.49
N GLY A 138 63.34 -35.56 7.16
CA GLY A 138 61.99 -35.58 6.67
C GLY A 138 61.28 -36.93 6.96
N TYR A 139 59.99 -36.87 7.28
CA TYR A 139 59.16 -38.07 7.39
C TYR A 139 58.38 -38.26 6.08
N THR A 140 58.56 -39.39 5.44
CA THR A 140 57.84 -39.71 4.21
C THR A 140 56.68 -40.66 4.50
N THR A 141 55.48 -40.37 4.07
CA THR A 141 54.33 -41.27 4.22
C THR A 141 54.57 -42.58 3.51
N ALA A 142 54.11 -43.68 4.11
CA ALA A 142 54.43 -45.05 3.66
C ALA A 142 53.73 -45.43 2.34
N GLY A 143 52.64 -44.77 1.99
CA GLY A 143 51.86 -45.03 0.78
C GLY A 143 50.75 -44.01 0.49
N THR A 144 49.84 -44.42 -0.36
CA THR A 144 48.74 -43.57 -0.89
C THR A 144 47.35 -44.21 -0.75
N THR A 145 47.21 -45.29 0.02
CA THR A 145 45.93 -45.99 0.19
C THR A 145 45.47 -45.95 1.65
N GLY A 146 44.16 -46.14 1.89
CA GLY A 146 43.61 -46.23 3.22
C GLY A 146 44.20 -47.36 4.04
N GLU A 147 44.56 -48.46 3.42
CA GLU A 147 45.23 -49.60 4.09
C GLU A 147 46.62 -49.24 4.60
N THR A 148 47.42 -48.51 3.82
CA THR A 148 48.74 -48.01 4.26
C THR A 148 48.61 -46.91 5.30
N TRP A 149 47.57 -46.03 5.24
CA TRP A 149 47.25 -45.05 6.27
C TRP A 149 47.00 -45.75 7.61
N ASP A 150 46.06 -46.68 7.67
CA ASP A 150 45.63 -47.29 8.92
C ASP A 150 46.68 -48.24 9.50
N ALA A 151 47.44 -48.94 8.65
CA ALA A 151 48.47 -49.89 9.09
C ALA A 151 49.80 -49.24 9.54
N THR A 152 50.14 -48.08 8.97
CA THR A 152 51.51 -47.56 9.08
C THR A 152 51.58 -46.11 9.52
N ASP A 153 50.84 -45.23 8.82
CA ASP A 153 51.03 -43.74 8.99
C ASP A 153 50.17 -43.19 10.10
N ARG A 154 48.91 -43.61 10.26
CA ARG A 154 47.98 -43.07 11.25
C ARG A 154 48.56 -42.94 12.66
N ALA A 155 49.33 -43.91 13.10
CA ALA A 155 49.92 -43.89 14.45
C ALA A 155 50.93 -42.76 14.64
N ASN A 156 51.47 -42.24 13.54
CA ASN A 156 52.49 -41.17 13.52
C ASN A 156 51.87 -39.77 13.33
N PHE A 157 50.55 -39.70 13.09
CA PHE A 157 49.85 -38.46 12.85
C PHE A 157 48.87 -38.13 13.96
N VAL A 158 48.69 -36.86 14.22
CA VAL A 158 47.65 -36.32 15.11
C VAL A 158 46.65 -35.59 14.27
N ASP A 159 45.35 -35.92 14.45
CA ASP A 159 44.27 -35.18 13.87
C ASP A 159 44.29 -33.72 14.38
N VAL A 160 44.52 -32.80 13.50
CA VAL A 160 44.53 -31.37 13.84
C VAL A 160 43.12 -30.84 14.05
N GLY A 161 42.14 -31.71 13.82
CA GLY A 161 40.72 -31.43 13.98
C GLY A 161 40.25 -30.28 13.10
N GLN A 162 39.19 -30.48 12.36
CA GLN A 162 38.53 -29.37 11.67
C GLN A 162 38.22 -28.22 12.65
N ASP A 163 37.97 -28.53 13.91
CA ASP A 163 37.60 -27.59 14.96
C ASP A 163 38.73 -26.61 15.35
N GLN A 164 40.00 -27.04 15.38
CA GLN A 164 41.12 -26.15 15.70
C GLN A 164 41.45 -25.20 14.54
N LEU A 165 41.41 -25.70 13.30
CA LEU A 165 41.53 -24.88 12.08
C LEU A 165 40.34 -23.90 11.92
N ARG A 166 39.15 -24.36 12.26
CA ARG A 166 37.93 -23.54 12.23
C ARG A 166 37.94 -22.45 13.30
N THR A 167 38.47 -22.72 14.49
CA THR A 167 38.63 -21.72 15.56
C THR A 167 39.72 -20.70 15.18
N GLU A 168 40.81 -21.10 14.53
CA GLU A 168 41.85 -20.22 13.99
C GLU A 168 41.33 -19.36 12.82
N LEU A 169 40.26 -19.79 12.10
CA LEU A 169 39.57 -19.05 11.05
C LEU A 169 38.48 -18.11 11.58
N GLY A 170 38.29 -18.03 12.90
CA GLY A 170 37.27 -17.16 13.53
C GLY A 170 35.83 -17.70 13.46
N THR A 171 35.62 -18.96 13.02
CA THR A 171 34.28 -19.60 13.00
C THR A 171 34.29 -20.82 13.92
N ILE A 172 33.38 -20.85 14.88
CA ILE A 172 33.12 -21.96 15.77
C ILE A 172 32.06 -22.90 15.09
N PHE A 173 32.50 -24.09 14.73
CA PHE A 173 31.58 -25.09 14.17
C PHE A 173 31.07 -26.01 15.28
N MET A 174 29.76 -26.12 15.36
CA MET A 174 29.09 -26.86 16.41
C MET A 174 28.96 -28.36 16.08
N PRO A 175 29.03 -29.22 17.10
CA PRO A 175 28.85 -30.67 16.90
C PRO A 175 27.42 -31.04 16.51
N ALA A 176 27.21 -32.32 16.16
CA ALA A 176 25.87 -32.87 15.93
C ALA A 176 25.01 -32.81 17.20
N ALA A 177 23.71 -32.83 17.04
CA ALA A 177 22.75 -32.87 18.14
C ALA A 177 23.04 -34.02 19.09
N SER A 178 23.12 -33.71 20.39
CA SER A 178 23.42 -34.71 21.41
C SER A 178 22.22 -35.56 21.84
N GLY A 179 21.00 -35.12 21.48
CA GLY A 179 19.75 -35.70 22.00
C GLY A 179 19.45 -35.34 23.46
N ASN A 180 20.24 -34.45 24.09
CA ASN A 180 20.08 -33.99 25.46
C ASN A 180 20.03 -32.46 25.50
N SER A 181 18.95 -31.89 25.98
CA SER A 181 18.76 -30.43 25.97
C SER A 181 19.79 -29.68 26.84
N ALA A 182 20.22 -30.21 27.95
CA ALA A 182 21.20 -29.58 28.81
C ALA A 182 22.56 -29.50 28.09
N THR A 183 22.96 -30.59 27.40
CA THR A 183 24.21 -30.65 26.63
C THR A 183 24.16 -29.72 25.42
N ASP A 184 23.08 -29.76 24.63
CA ASP A 184 22.94 -28.90 23.43
C ASP A 184 22.98 -27.41 23.80
N VAL A 185 22.26 -27.00 24.86
CA VAL A 185 22.28 -25.62 25.37
C VAL A 185 23.63 -25.24 25.95
N GLN A 186 24.26 -26.12 26.70
CA GLN A 186 25.57 -25.86 27.28
C GLN A 186 26.63 -25.63 26.18
N LEU A 187 26.65 -26.45 25.16
CA LEU A 187 27.54 -26.29 24.00
C LEU A 187 27.27 -24.97 23.26
N LEU A 188 26.01 -24.66 22.98
CA LEU A 188 25.63 -23.38 22.35
C LEU A 188 26.09 -22.22 23.23
N GLN A 189 25.78 -22.22 24.53
CA GLN A 189 26.15 -21.12 25.43
C GLN A 189 27.67 -20.96 25.57
N ALA A 190 28.41 -22.06 25.58
CA ALA A 190 29.88 -22.01 25.59
C ALA A 190 30.41 -21.31 24.33
N ALA A 191 29.86 -21.61 23.15
CA ALA A 191 30.22 -20.96 21.90
C ALA A 191 29.82 -19.47 21.91
N LEU A 192 28.61 -19.15 22.35
CA LEU A 192 28.09 -17.76 22.46
C LEU A 192 28.95 -16.92 23.45
N ASN A 193 29.52 -17.54 24.49
CA ASN A 193 30.40 -16.85 25.41
C ASN A 193 31.74 -16.47 24.80
N VAL A 194 32.23 -17.27 23.83
CA VAL A 194 33.45 -16.93 23.05
C VAL A 194 33.14 -15.80 22.08
N GLY A 195 31.95 -15.79 21.48
CA GLY A 195 31.53 -14.80 20.47
C GLY A 195 32.10 -15.10 19.07
N GLY A 196 32.02 -14.13 18.16
CA GLY A 196 32.40 -14.29 16.76
C GLY A 196 31.35 -15.10 15.97
N GLN A 197 31.77 -15.80 14.91
CA GLN A 197 30.86 -16.57 14.07
C GLN A 197 30.67 -17.99 14.59
N ILE A 198 29.46 -18.40 14.87
CA ILE A 198 29.06 -19.73 15.31
C ILE A 198 28.23 -20.38 14.21
N SER A 199 28.58 -21.57 13.80
CA SER A 199 27.98 -22.25 12.67
C SER A 199 27.55 -23.69 13.03
N TYR A 200 26.24 -23.96 12.85
CA TYR A 200 25.64 -25.27 12.92
C TYR A 200 25.40 -25.78 11.50
N ASN A 201 26.23 -26.73 11.06
CA ASN A 201 26.16 -27.27 9.70
C ASN A 201 25.64 -28.73 9.63
N ILE A 202 25.52 -29.41 10.77
CA ILE A 202 25.11 -30.82 10.83
C ILE A 202 23.60 -30.85 11.04
N PRO A 203 22.81 -31.36 10.06
CA PRO A 203 21.38 -31.52 10.22
C PRO A 203 21.00 -32.37 11.42
N GLY A 204 19.95 -32.02 12.14
CA GLY A 204 19.48 -32.75 13.32
C GLY A 204 18.46 -31.99 14.12
N GLU A 205 17.83 -32.64 15.10
CA GLU A 205 16.95 -32.01 16.08
C GLU A 205 17.77 -31.73 17.35
N TYR A 206 18.14 -30.47 17.55
CA TYR A 206 18.82 -29.97 18.76
C TYR A 206 17.75 -29.59 19.79
N LEU A 207 17.99 -29.89 21.05
CA LEU A 207 17.02 -29.70 22.11
C LEU A 207 17.38 -28.53 23.00
N TYR A 208 16.37 -27.73 23.42
CA TYR A 208 16.58 -26.70 24.44
C TYR A 208 15.50 -26.78 25.52
N GLY A 209 15.93 -26.49 26.77
CA GLY A 209 15.05 -26.42 27.94
C GLY A 209 15.29 -25.17 28.77
N SER A 210 16.33 -24.39 28.44
CA SER A 210 16.61 -23.05 28.97
C SER A 210 16.98 -22.13 27.82
N HIS A 211 17.01 -20.82 28.08
CA HIS A 211 17.46 -19.83 27.10
C HIS A 211 18.98 -19.88 26.94
N SER A 212 19.46 -19.37 25.82
CA SER A 212 20.86 -19.06 25.58
C SER A 212 21.02 -17.55 25.38
N VAL A 213 22.11 -16.99 25.91
CA VAL A 213 22.41 -15.56 25.88
C VAL A 213 23.44 -15.26 24.80
N ILE A 214 23.05 -14.47 23.81
CA ILE A 214 23.91 -13.99 22.73
C ILE A 214 24.49 -12.63 23.09
N LYS A 215 25.79 -12.42 22.81
CA LYS A 215 26.54 -11.21 23.14
C LYS A 215 26.75 -10.33 21.91
N SER A 216 27.14 -9.09 22.18
CA SER A 216 27.57 -8.15 21.14
C SER A 216 28.70 -8.73 20.29
N GLY A 217 28.64 -8.47 18.96
CA GLY A 217 29.66 -8.95 18.01
C GLY A 217 29.55 -10.43 17.64
N THR A 218 28.40 -11.08 17.92
CA THR A 218 28.21 -12.52 17.68
C THR A 218 27.27 -12.75 16.50
N SER A 219 27.65 -13.69 15.63
CA SER A 219 26.88 -14.18 14.51
C SER A 219 26.58 -15.69 14.69
N LEU A 220 25.30 -16.04 14.88
CA LEU A 220 24.84 -17.42 14.98
C LEU A 220 24.17 -17.81 13.66
N ILE A 221 24.76 -18.74 12.93
CA ILE A 221 24.28 -19.21 11.63
C ILE A 221 23.98 -20.69 11.71
N THR A 222 22.79 -21.12 11.26
CA THR A 222 22.43 -22.53 11.17
C THR A 222 22.07 -22.92 9.75
N ALA A 223 22.55 -24.06 9.28
CA ALA A 223 22.19 -24.59 7.96
C ALA A 223 20.74 -25.13 7.92
N ALA A 224 20.22 -25.30 6.73
CA ALA A 224 18.95 -26.00 6.51
C ALA A 224 18.99 -27.42 7.11
N GLY A 225 17.92 -27.83 7.78
CA GLY A 225 17.85 -29.13 8.49
C GLY A 225 18.40 -29.11 9.92
N VAL A 226 18.98 -28.00 10.38
CA VAL A 226 19.30 -27.79 11.80
C VAL A 226 18.06 -27.25 12.50
N ASN A 227 17.40 -28.09 13.28
CA ASN A 227 16.16 -27.74 13.95
C ASN A 227 16.34 -27.68 15.47
N TRP A 228 15.87 -26.60 16.09
CA TRP A 228 15.85 -26.45 17.53
C TRP A 228 14.45 -26.67 18.08
N LYS A 229 14.33 -27.56 19.07
CA LYS A 229 13.04 -27.90 19.67
C LYS A 229 13.05 -27.77 21.19
N GLN A 230 12.05 -27.08 21.70
CA GLN A 230 11.86 -26.98 23.14
C GLN A 230 11.40 -28.32 23.74
N ILE A 231 12.03 -28.76 24.82
CA ILE A 231 11.55 -29.94 25.55
C ILE A 231 10.26 -29.66 26.30
N ALA A 232 9.50 -30.70 26.63
CA ALA A 232 8.23 -30.56 27.34
C ALA A 232 8.41 -29.94 28.76
N GLY A 233 7.42 -29.21 29.23
CA GLY A 233 7.39 -28.59 30.54
C GLY A 233 8.22 -27.31 30.69
N LYS A 234 8.68 -26.69 29.61
CA LYS A 234 9.52 -25.50 29.60
C LYS A 234 8.83 -24.29 28.94
N SER A 235 9.26 -23.08 29.33
CA SER A 235 8.67 -21.84 28.85
C SER A 235 9.70 -20.77 28.46
N ASN A 236 11.00 -21.09 28.53
CA ASN A 236 12.07 -20.15 28.21
C ASN A 236 12.14 -19.88 26.70
N PRO A 237 12.51 -18.65 26.26
CA PRO A 237 12.87 -18.41 24.87
C PRO A 237 14.10 -19.24 24.46
N PHE A 238 14.33 -19.42 23.17
CA PHE A 238 15.54 -20.08 22.66
C PHE A 238 16.78 -19.17 22.83
N ILE A 239 16.69 -17.94 22.34
CA ILE A 239 17.77 -16.94 22.40
C ILE A 239 17.26 -15.64 23.02
N VAL A 240 18.08 -15.06 23.89
CA VAL A 240 17.98 -13.68 24.38
C VAL A 240 19.33 -13.00 24.26
N ASN A 241 19.38 -11.65 24.24
CA ASN A 241 20.66 -10.93 24.25
C ASN A 241 21.11 -10.57 25.67
N GLU A 242 22.40 -10.22 25.84
CA GLU A 242 23.02 -9.98 27.13
C GLU A 242 22.41 -8.80 27.90
N ALA A 243 21.92 -7.79 27.19
CA ALA A 243 21.27 -6.60 27.77
C ALA A 243 20.04 -6.91 28.65
N PHE A 244 19.43 -8.08 28.55
CA PHE A 244 18.41 -8.52 29.50
C PHE A 244 18.93 -8.55 30.95
N SER A 245 20.20 -8.92 31.15
CA SER A 245 20.84 -9.00 32.45
C SER A 245 21.62 -7.72 32.80
N ALA A 246 21.67 -6.72 31.93
CA ALA A 246 22.37 -5.48 32.17
C ALA A 246 21.76 -4.68 33.34
N SER A 247 22.62 -4.06 34.15
CA SER A 247 22.19 -3.15 35.22
C SER A 247 21.40 -1.96 34.67
N ARG A 248 20.38 -1.55 35.39
CA ARG A 248 19.57 -0.38 35.08
C ARG A 248 20.03 0.82 35.90
N TYR A 249 20.22 1.96 35.25
CA TYR A 249 20.70 3.18 35.86
C TYR A 249 19.60 4.26 35.76
N ALA A 250 19.23 4.84 36.90
CA ALA A 250 18.23 5.89 36.93
C ALA A 250 18.76 7.15 36.23
N VAL A 251 17.96 7.71 35.33
CA VAL A 251 18.26 8.96 34.63
C VAL A 251 17.51 10.09 35.32
N THR A 252 18.27 11.05 35.90
CA THR A 252 17.69 12.20 36.59
C THR A 252 17.18 13.26 35.62
N SER A 253 17.93 13.51 34.54
CA SER A 253 17.52 14.47 33.50
C SER A 253 18.13 14.14 32.14
N MET A 254 17.43 14.54 31.10
CA MET A 254 17.90 14.56 29.71
C MET A 254 17.54 15.90 29.12
N THR A 255 18.56 16.68 28.72
CA THR A 255 18.37 18.07 28.24
C THR A 255 19.04 18.23 26.88
N LYS A 256 18.34 18.87 25.97
CA LYS A 256 18.86 19.19 24.64
C LYS A 256 20.10 20.07 24.76
N ASN A 257 21.18 19.62 24.16
CA ASN A 257 22.41 20.40 24.14
C ASN A 257 22.31 21.48 23.06
N THR A 258 22.55 22.73 23.47
CA THR A 258 22.50 23.93 22.59
C THR A 258 23.90 24.34 22.12
N THR A 259 24.97 23.77 22.66
CA THR A 259 26.35 24.07 22.28
C THR A 259 26.87 23.11 21.20
N ALA A 260 27.75 23.61 20.33
CA ALA A 260 28.44 22.75 19.38
C ALA A 260 29.35 21.74 20.12
N ILE A 261 29.37 20.51 19.68
CA ILE A 261 30.21 19.47 20.26
C ILE A 261 31.22 19.03 19.20
N ASN A 262 32.47 19.00 19.61
CA ASN A 262 33.53 18.42 18.80
C ASN A 262 33.52 16.91 18.93
N ILE A 263 33.13 16.20 17.87
CA ILE A 263 33.07 14.74 17.83
C ILE A 263 34.21 14.13 17.01
N TYR A 264 34.94 14.95 16.24
CA TYR A 264 36.08 14.47 15.45
C TYR A 264 37.40 14.58 16.21
N LEU A 265 38.31 13.66 15.93
CA LEU A 265 39.64 13.68 16.48
C LEU A 265 40.52 14.80 15.90
N ASP A 266 40.14 15.37 14.77
CA ASP A 266 40.83 16.47 14.08
C ASP A 266 40.44 17.87 14.59
N GLY A 267 39.51 17.94 15.55
CA GLY A 267 39.06 19.20 16.14
C GLY A 267 38.00 19.94 15.32
N SER A 268 37.44 19.35 14.28
CA SER A 268 36.36 19.96 13.53
C SER A 268 35.02 19.94 14.30
N ASP A 269 34.37 21.10 14.40
CA ASP A 269 33.09 21.24 15.08
C ASP A 269 31.95 20.74 14.23
N ILE A 270 31.12 19.84 14.78
CA ILE A 270 29.80 19.57 14.23
C ILE A 270 28.76 20.39 15.00
N LYS A 271 28.04 21.19 14.26
CA LYS A 271 26.81 21.82 14.73
C LYS A 271 25.66 20.83 14.57
N SER A 272 25.31 20.12 15.62
CA SER A 272 24.13 19.27 15.61
C SER A 272 23.19 19.64 16.75
N ALA A 273 21.94 19.88 16.40
CA ALA A 273 20.84 20.07 17.35
C ALA A 273 20.33 18.74 17.96
N ASN A 274 21.00 17.63 17.69
CA ASN A 274 20.54 16.30 18.06
C ASN A 274 21.29 15.70 19.27
N TYR A 275 22.04 16.52 20.02
CA TYR A 275 22.76 16.04 21.20
C TYR A 275 21.97 16.27 22.48
N ILE A 276 22.03 15.28 23.38
CA ILE A 276 21.38 15.29 24.68
C ILE A 276 22.43 15.15 25.77
N THR A 277 22.43 16.07 26.72
CA THR A 277 23.14 15.92 27.99
C THR A 277 22.29 15.09 28.93
N VAL A 278 22.85 13.96 29.39
CA VAL A 278 22.18 13.01 30.27
C VAL A 278 22.85 13.09 31.65
N VAL A 279 22.02 13.26 32.69
CA VAL A 279 22.48 13.15 34.11
C VAL A 279 22.00 11.81 34.63
N CYS A 280 22.97 10.97 35.01
CA CYS A 280 22.76 9.60 35.44
C CYS A 280 23.89 9.17 36.41
N GLU A 281 23.56 9.08 37.65
CA GLU A 281 24.54 8.85 38.73
C GLU A 281 25.30 7.53 38.55
N ASN A 282 26.66 7.60 38.69
CA ASN A 282 27.55 6.44 38.61
C ASN A 282 27.34 5.57 37.33
N HIS A 283 27.13 6.19 36.19
CA HIS A 283 26.95 5.48 34.95
C HIS A 283 28.21 4.71 34.50
N PRO A 284 28.06 3.53 33.84
CA PRO A 284 29.21 2.71 33.43
C PRO A 284 29.73 3.04 32.02
N PHE A 285 29.11 3.99 31.33
CA PHE A 285 29.37 4.22 29.91
C PHE A 285 30.73 4.83 29.62
N VAL A 286 31.28 4.43 28.48
CA VAL A 286 32.46 5.07 27.86
C VAL A 286 32.07 5.62 26.49
N ARG A 287 32.89 6.52 25.96
CA ARG A 287 32.68 7.08 24.61
C ARG A 287 32.65 5.95 23.57
N GLY A 288 31.62 5.97 22.72
CA GLY A 288 31.39 4.97 21.69
C GLY A 288 30.43 3.86 22.10
N ASP A 289 30.12 3.72 23.37
CA ASP A 289 29.05 2.81 23.83
C ASP A 289 27.68 3.17 23.27
N TRP A 290 26.80 2.23 23.34
CA TRP A 290 25.38 2.43 23.06
C TRP A 290 24.59 2.28 24.34
N ALA A 291 23.69 3.21 24.60
CA ALA A 291 22.80 3.22 25.76
C ALA A 291 21.35 3.12 25.31
N ALA A 292 20.58 2.23 25.90
CA ALA A 292 19.16 2.08 25.69
C ALA A 292 18.39 2.88 26.76
N PHE A 293 17.63 3.88 26.33
CA PHE A 293 16.84 4.77 27.19
C PHE A 293 15.38 4.37 27.22
N HIS A 294 14.77 4.48 28.39
CA HIS A 294 13.37 4.22 28.63
C HIS A 294 12.75 5.30 29.52
N GLY A 295 11.42 5.48 29.39
CA GLY A 295 10.62 6.32 30.27
C GLY A 295 10.66 7.81 29.94
N ALA A 296 11.32 8.24 28.88
CA ALA A 296 11.18 9.58 28.35
C ALA A 296 9.90 9.70 27.51
N LYS A 297 9.16 10.79 27.67
CA LYS A 297 7.89 11.03 26.97
C LYS A 297 8.06 11.79 25.65
N GLU A 298 9.01 12.71 25.61
CA GLU A 298 9.21 13.58 24.46
C GLU A 298 9.97 12.90 23.35
N PHE A 299 9.59 13.24 22.13
CA PHE A 299 10.21 12.78 20.91
C PHE A 299 11.71 13.04 20.86
N GLY A 300 12.49 12.01 20.55
CA GLY A 300 13.94 12.08 20.40
C GLY A 300 14.73 11.80 21.68
N TYR A 301 14.07 11.57 22.81
CA TYR A 301 14.73 11.31 24.11
C TYR A 301 14.67 9.83 24.54
N ASP A 302 14.01 8.98 23.78
CA ASP A 302 13.90 7.53 24.01
C ASP A 302 14.67 6.74 22.94
N GLY A 303 14.91 5.47 23.21
CA GLY A 303 15.54 4.56 22.27
C GLY A 303 17.02 4.31 22.49
N VAL A 304 17.64 3.60 21.56
CA VAL A 304 19.09 3.26 21.61
C VAL A 304 19.90 4.38 20.98
N MET A 305 20.79 4.98 21.76
CA MET A 305 21.59 6.14 21.36
C MET A 305 23.08 5.91 21.60
N ARG A 306 23.92 6.52 20.76
CA ARG A 306 25.37 6.43 20.89
C ARG A 306 25.87 7.45 21.91
N VAL A 307 26.75 7.01 22.79
CA VAL A 307 27.48 7.87 23.74
C VAL A 307 28.62 8.57 23.00
N ILE A 308 28.54 9.89 22.91
CA ILE A 308 29.46 10.73 22.14
C ILE A 308 30.59 11.26 23.01
N SER A 309 30.26 11.62 24.26
CA SER A 309 31.22 12.21 25.21
C SER A 309 30.85 11.85 26.65
N ILE A 310 31.87 11.71 27.49
CA ILE A 310 31.72 11.59 28.94
C ILE A 310 32.18 12.91 29.56
N THR A 311 31.33 13.53 30.34
CA THR A 311 31.63 14.78 31.05
C THR A 311 32.25 14.47 32.40
N ASP A 312 31.63 13.58 33.16
CA ASP A 312 32.10 13.10 34.47
C ASP A 312 31.42 11.77 34.83
N ALA A 313 31.60 11.26 36.06
CA ALA A 313 31.04 9.99 36.51
C ALA A 313 29.48 9.96 36.52
N ASN A 314 28.83 11.12 36.43
CA ASN A 314 27.38 11.26 36.55
C ASN A 314 26.76 11.92 35.30
N THR A 315 27.59 12.35 34.34
CA THR A 315 27.07 13.13 33.18
C THR A 315 27.77 12.71 31.90
N PHE A 316 26.97 12.43 30.89
CA PHE A 316 27.44 12.09 29.53
C PHE A 316 26.55 12.69 28.47
N ILE A 317 27.04 12.68 27.23
CA ILE A 317 26.31 13.20 26.06
C ILE A 317 26.06 12.06 25.08
N VAL A 318 24.82 12.01 24.60
CA VAL A 318 24.40 11.06 23.56
C VAL A 318 23.89 11.78 22.32
N GLU A 319 23.92 11.07 21.19
CA GLU A 319 23.37 11.52 19.92
C GLU A 319 21.97 10.94 19.72
N SER A 320 20.96 11.80 19.70
CA SER A 320 19.61 11.43 19.31
C SER A 320 19.54 11.10 17.82
N HIS A 321 18.66 10.19 17.47
CA HIS A 321 18.35 9.81 16.08
C HIS A 321 17.50 10.86 15.33
N SER A 322 17.04 11.91 16.00
CA SER A 322 16.19 12.94 15.41
C SER A 322 16.38 14.29 16.08
N THR A 323 15.96 15.36 15.39
CA THR A 323 15.91 16.70 15.96
C THR A 323 14.79 16.79 16.99
N MET A 324 15.15 17.13 18.23
CA MET A 324 14.22 17.28 19.34
C MET A 324 13.47 18.62 19.26
N THR A 325 12.17 18.56 19.50
CA THR A 325 11.34 19.79 19.59
C THR A 325 11.25 20.34 21.01
N ALA A 326 11.33 19.48 22.02
CA ALA A 326 11.40 19.88 23.43
C ALA A 326 12.84 20.15 23.87
N ASP A 327 13.04 21.03 24.84
CA ASP A 327 14.37 21.35 25.39
C ASP A 327 14.82 20.30 26.43
N SER A 328 13.90 19.58 27.04
CA SER A 328 14.18 18.52 28.00
C SER A 328 13.15 17.42 27.96
N ALA A 329 13.54 16.22 28.41
CA ALA A 329 12.64 15.10 28.60
C ALA A 329 11.87 15.24 29.92
N THR A 330 10.61 14.73 29.92
CA THR A 330 9.83 14.44 31.12
C THR A 330 9.65 12.94 31.27
N ALA A 331 9.58 12.46 32.51
CA ALA A 331 9.37 11.05 32.78
C ALA A 331 7.91 10.64 32.45
N ASN A 332 7.77 9.53 31.74
CA ASN A 332 6.48 8.86 31.60
C ASN A 332 6.29 7.91 32.79
N THR A 333 5.33 8.23 33.65
CA THR A 333 5.04 7.46 34.87
C THR A 333 3.97 6.39 34.69
N ASP A 334 3.38 6.30 33.50
CA ASP A 334 2.24 5.38 33.25
C ASP A 334 2.64 3.91 33.22
N PHE A 335 3.91 3.61 32.95
CA PHE A 335 4.42 2.25 32.86
C PHE A 335 5.73 2.04 33.66
N TRP A 336 6.65 3.00 33.60
CA TRP A 336 7.92 2.98 34.32
C TRP A 336 7.90 3.98 35.47
N ASN A 337 8.55 3.64 36.56
CA ASN A 337 8.69 4.55 37.70
C ASN A 337 9.89 5.51 37.46
N GLY A 338 9.81 6.35 36.43
CA GLY A 338 10.84 7.30 36.05
C GLY A 338 11.61 6.91 34.76
N MET A 339 12.63 7.70 34.44
CA MET A 339 13.53 7.42 33.32
C MET A 339 14.71 6.55 33.78
N PHE A 340 15.15 5.64 32.94
CA PHE A 340 16.36 4.85 33.18
C PHE A 340 17.06 4.49 31.87
N CYS A 341 18.33 4.08 31.98
CA CYS A 341 19.09 3.55 30.86
C CYS A 341 19.91 2.31 31.25
N PHE A 342 20.37 1.60 30.24
CA PHE A 342 21.29 0.48 30.38
C PHE A 342 22.19 0.35 29.16
N LYS A 343 23.30 -0.42 29.26
CA LYS A 343 24.19 -0.67 28.14
C LYS A 343 23.50 -1.55 27.11
N ALA A 344 23.38 -1.05 25.90
CA ALA A 344 22.78 -1.77 24.77
C ALA A 344 23.81 -2.72 24.14
N ASP A 345 23.33 -3.85 23.62
CA ASP A 345 24.14 -4.73 22.78
C ASP A 345 24.26 -4.20 21.36
N THR A 346 25.31 -4.67 20.66
CA THR A 346 25.56 -4.22 19.28
C THR A 346 26.03 -5.36 18.38
N ASN A 347 25.71 -5.25 17.07
CA ASN A 347 26.23 -6.15 16.04
C ASN A 347 25.92 -7.63 16.34
N ILE A 348 24.64 -7.95 16.44
CA ILE A 348 24.17 -9.32 16.63
C ILE A 348 23.53 -9.80 15.32
N GLU A 349 23.90 -11.01 14.91
CA GLU A 349 23.27 -11.70 13.80
C GLU A 349 22.77 -13.09 14.23
N VAL A 350 21.52 -13.40 13.90
CA VAL A 350 20.93 -14.72 14.10
C VAL A 350 20.27 -15.14 12.77
N ASP A 351 20.89 -16.10 12.10
CA ASP A 351 20.40 -16.68 10.83
C ASP A 351 20.08 -18.16 11.03
N ILE A 352 18.82 -18.46 11.27
CA ILE A 352 18.30 -19.82 11.45
C ILE A 352 17.64 -20.27 10.14
N GLN A 353 18.37 -21.04 9.32
CA GLN A 353 17.83 -21.58 8.07
C GLN A 353 17.00 -22.85 8.27
N GLY A 354 17.07 -23.49 9.42
CA GLY A 354 16.19 -24.57 9.86
C GLY A 354 14.95 -24.04 10.59
N ARG A 355 14.55 -24.77 11.61
CA ARG A 355 13.33 -24.53 12.40
C ARG A 355 13.63 -24.19 13.85
N ILE A 356 12.81 -23.30 14.45
CA ILE A 356 12.64 -23.23 15.90
C ILE A 356 11.24 -23.74 16.24
N ASP A 357 11.15 -24.87 16.95
CA ASP A 357 9.89 -25.45 17.44
C ASP A 357 9.74 -25.17 18.95
N GLY A 358 8.75 -24.33 19.29
CA GLY A 358 8.40 -24.00 20.68
C GLY A 358 7.63 -25.08 21.41
N ASN A 359 7.32 -26.20 20.77
CA ASN A 359 6.61 -27.37 21.34
C ASN A 359 5.38 -26.98 22.18
N TRP A 360 4.55 -26.08 21.67
CA TRP A 360 3.42 -25.51 22.40
C TRP A 360 2.55 -26.54 23.12
N ARG A 361 2.21 -27.65 22.46
CA ARG A 361 1.35 -28.69 23.06
C ARG A 361 2.00 -29.36 24.25
N GLY A 362 3.32 -29.56 24.22
CA GLY A 362 4.10 -30.09 25.35
C GLY A 362 4.31 -29.07 26.49
N ASN A 363 4.08 -27.80 26.23
CA ASN A 363 4.38 -26.67 27.12
C ASN A 363 3.15 -25.84 27.52
N SER A 364 1.93 -26.29 27.20
CA SER A 364 0.68 -25.55 27.46
C SER A 364 0.44 -25.22 28.94
N THR A 365 0.99 -26.01 29.86
CA THR A 365 0.87 -25.86 31.32
C THR A 365 2.22 -25.66 32.01
N ALA A 366 3.28 -25.26 31.26
CA ALA A 366 4.60 -25.09 31.83
C ALA A 366 4.59 -24.04 32.97
N SER A 367 5.38 -24.30 33.99
CA SER A 367 5.65 -23.38 35.09
C SER A 367 6.23 -22.04 34.61
N PRO A 368 6.26 -21.01 35.47
CA PRO A 368 7.01 -19.79 35.20
C PRO A 368 8.42 -20.09 34.70
N THR A 369 8.95 -19.21 33.86
CA THR A 369 10.33 -19.34 33.40
C THR A 369 11.30 -19.04 34.54
N ASP A 370 12.48 -19.65 34.50
CA ASP A 370 13.60 -19.34 35.41
C ASP A 370 14.24 -17.99 35.08
N PHE A 371 13.75 -17.31 34.04
CA PHE A 371 14.27 -16.06 33.53
C PHE A 371 13.22 -14.92 33.68
N ASP A 372 13.06 -14.06 32.72
CA ASP A 372 12.11 -12.94 32.75
C ASP A 372 10.72 -13.43 32.32
N GLU A 373 9.75 -13.36 33.20
CA GLU A 373 8.35 -13.77 32.94
C GLU A 373 7.72 -13.07 31.75
N ARG A 374 8.19 -11.87 31.38
CA ARG A 374 7.70 -11.07 30.27
C ARG A 374 8.08 -11.67 28.89
N VAL A 375 9.04 -12.56 28.83
CA VAL A 375 9.45 -13.27 27.60
C VAL A 375 9.08 -14.76 27.60
N LYS A 376 8.24 -15.16 28.54
CA LYS A 376 7.75 -16.53 28.66
C LYS A 376 7.02 -16.99 27.38
N PHE A 377 7.36 -18.21 26.93
CA PHE A 377 6.83 -18.85 25.74
C PHE A 377 7.12 -18.15 24.40
N MET A 378 8.12 -17.28 24.34
CA MET A 378 8.60 -16.68 23.10
C MET A 378 9.64 -17.56 22.41
N GLY A 379 9.81 -17.35 21.10
CA GLY A 379 10.86 -18.04 20.34
C GLY A 379 12.21 -17.39 20.61
N MET A 380 12.38 -16.14 20.20
CA MET A 380 13.57 -15.32 20.45
C MET A 380 13.16 -13.93 20.96
N SER A 381 14.00 -13.33 21.79
CA SER A 381 13.72 -12.00 22.35
C SER A 381 14.97 -11.15 22.41
N PHE A 382 14.87 -9.92 21.86
CA PHE A 382 15.97 -8.97 21.83
C PHE A 382 15.54 -7.65 22.46
N TRP A 383 16.31 -7.15 23.42
CA TRP A 383 16.00 -5.92 24.14
C TRP A 383 17.23 -5.02 24.22
N GLY A 384 17.11 -3.77 23.76
CA GLY A 384 18.18 -2.79 23.80
C GLY A 384 19.35 -3.16 22.87
N VAL A 385 19.08 -3.36 21.58
CA VAL A 385 20.10 -3.75 20.60
C VAL A 385 20.24 -2.72 19.50
N ASN A 386 21.48 -2.35 19.14
CA ASN A 386 21.80 -1.63 17.93
C ASN A 386 22.47 -2.54 16.91
N ASN A 387 22.07 -2.48 15.66
CA ASN A 387 22.57 -3.30 14.56
C ASN A 387 22.33 -4.80 14.80
N LEU A 388 21.08 -5.21 14.55
CA LEU A 388 20.61 -6.57 14.72
C LEU A 388 20.13 -7.12 13.38
N THR A 389 20.60 -8.30 13.01
CA THR A 389 20.03 -9.08 11.90
C THR A 389 19.34 -10.34 12.43
N VAL A 390 18.08 -10.58 12.06
CA VAL A 390 17.35 -11.78 12.44
C VAL A 390 16.71 -12.40 11.20
N ARG A 391 17.13 -13.60 10.83
CA ARG A 391 16.49 -14.44 9.83
C ARG A 391 16.03 -15.74 10.49
N LEU A 392 14.81 -16.13 10.23
CA LEU A 392 14.25 -17.39 10.72
C LEU A 392 13.41 -18.03 9.62
N ASN A 393 13.89 -19.16 9.09
CA ASN A 393 13.19 -19.80 7.97
C ASN A 393 11.86 -20.44 8.41
N ASP A 394 11.77 -20.98 9.63
CA ASP A 394 10.55 -21.61 10.14
C ASP A 394 10.40 -21.42 11.66
N ALA A 395 9.54 -20.48 12.07
CA ALA A 395 9.09 -20.33 13.45
C ALA A 395 7.85 -21.21 13.65
N PHE A 396 8.01 -22.31 14.35
CA PHE A 396 7.00 -23.34 14.44
C PHE A 396 6.51 -23.57 15.86
N ASN A 397 5.18 -23.68 16.03
CA ASN A 397 4.57 -24.18 17.27
C ASN A 397 4.98 -23.38 18.53
N ILE A 398 5.24 -22.07 18.37
CA ILE A 398 5.58 -21.14 19.45
C ILE A 398 4.28 -20.59 20.05
N ARG A 399 4.19 -20.53 21.39
CA ARG A 399 2.96 -20.18 22.09
C ARG A 399 2.68 -18.67 22.08
N LYS A 400 3.72 -17.84 22.25
CA LYS A 400 3.62 -16.39 22.27
C LYS A 400 4.32 -15.82 21.01
N TYR A 401 5.07 -14.79 21.13
CA TYR A 401 5.71 -14.14 19.97
C TYR A 401 6.83 -15.01 19.41
N ALA A 402 6.87 -15.21 18.12
CA ALA A 402 7.96 -15.96 17.50
C ALA A 402 9.29 -15.19 17.65
N VAL A 403 9.27 -13.88 17.40
CA VAL A 403 10.39 -12.97 17.63
C VAL A 403 9.88 -11.71 18.31
N LEU A 404 10.47 -11.34 19.45
CA LEU A 404 10.23 -10.08 20.13
C LEU A 404 11.43 -9.15 19.94
N LEU A 405 11.17 -7.95 19.49
CA LEU A 405 12.12 -6.84 19.44
C LEU A 405 11.66 -5.72 20.35
N ALA A 406 12.45 -5.31 21.33
CA ALA A 406 12.09 -4.25 22.27
C ALA A 406 13.22 -3.23 22.38
N ASN A 407 12.92 -1.95 22.22
CA ASN A 407 13.91 -0.87 22.25
C ASN A 407 15.14 -1.16 21.37
N VAL A 408 14.94 -1.15 20.06
CA VAL A 408 15.96 -1.56 19.08
C VAL A 408 16.25 -0.48 18.05
N ARG A 409 17.46 -0.52 17.49
CA ARG A 409 17.89 0.40 16.44
C ARG A 409 18.62 -0.35 15.32
N ASN A 410 18.46 0.09 14.06
CA ASN A 410 19.11 -0.50 12.89
C ASN A 410 18.91 -2.02 12.82
N VAL A 411 17.67 -2.44 12.66
CA VAL A 411 17.33 -3.87 12.60
C VAL A 411 17.05 -4.29 11.17
N HIS A 412 17.61 -5.41 10.78
CA HIS A 412 17.34 -6.06 9.51
C HIS A 412 16.74 -7.46 9.73
N VAL A 413 15.55 -7.68 9.18
CA VAL A 413 14.83 -8.96 9.23
C VAL A 413 14.58 -9.44 7.79
N PRO A 414 15.53 -10.15 7.15
CA PRO A 414 15.40 -10.52 5.74
C PRO A 414 14.15 -11.37 5.46
N ARG A 415 13.87 -12.35 6.33
CA ARG A 415 12.72 -13.25 6.19
C ARG A 415 12.40 -13.96 7.49
N ILE A 416 11.10 -14.11 7.79
CA ILE A 416 10.58 -15.07 8.78
C ILE A 416 9.33 -15.74 8.21
N ASN A 417 9.29 -17.08 8.30
CA ASN A 417 8.07 -17.84 8.08
C ASN A 417 7.50 -18.30 9.43
N PHE A 418 6.20 -18.16 9.58
CA PHE A 418 5.50 -18.44 10.83
C PHE A 418 4.52 -19.61 10.71
N TYR A 419 4.50 -20.42 11.74
CA TYR A 419 3.47 -21.40 12.00
C TYR A 419 3.30 -21.54 13.52
N ASN A 420 2.78 -20.47 14.16
CA ASN A 420 2.75 -20.31 15.62
C ASN A 420 1.37 -19.85 16.15
N PHE A 421 1.19 -19.88 17.48
CA PHE A 421 -0.11 -19.70 18.15
C PHE A 421 -0.45 -18.26 18.51
N SER A 422 0.50 -17.35 18.51
CA SER A 422 0.29 -15.94 18.76
C SER A 422 0.98 -15.13 17.66
N ASP A 423 1.55 -13.96 17.99
CA ASP A 423 2.14 -13.06 17.00
C ASP A 423 3.38 -13.66 16.32
N GLY A 424 3.59 -13.23 15.11
CA GLY A 424 4.82 -13.51 14.37
C GLY A 424 5.97 -12.65 14.86
N LEU A 425 6.22 -11.53 14.20
CA LEU A 425 7.20 -10.51 14.61
C LEU A 425 6.49 -9.47 15.48
N HIS A 426 6.88 -9.39 16.76
CA HIS A 426 6.32 -8.45 17.73
C HIS A 426 7.38 -7.40 18.10
N ILE A 427 7.06 -6.13 17.89
CA ILE A 427 7.98 -5.01 18.09
C ILE A 427 7.40 -4.05 19.13
N GLN A 428 8.15 -3.83 20.17
CA GLN A 428 7.83 -2.89 21.25
C GLN A 428 8.74 -1.66 21.15
N PRO A 429 8.18 -0.48 20.91
CA PRO A 429 8.99 0.74 20.88
C PRO A 429 9.71 1.01 22.21
N PRO A 430 10.76 1.84 22.20
CA PRO A 430 11.27 2.61 21.06
C PRO A 430 11.91 1.75 19.99
N PHE A 431 11.77 2.16 18.74
CA PHE A 431 12.56 1.59 17.66
C PHE A 431 12.96 2.64 16.63
N VAL A 432 14.12 2.44 16.01
CA VAL A 432 14.67 3.34 14.99
C VAL A 432 15.25 2.54 13.84
N GLY A 433 14.65 2.68 12.63
CA GLY A 433 15.23 2.08 11.44
C GLY A 433 15.12 0.54 11.42
N ILE A 434 13.92 0.02 11.26
CA ILE A 434 13.69 -1.41 11.07
C ILE A 434 13.39 -1.68 9.59
N SER A 435 14.14 -2.59 9.00
CA SER A 435 13.93 -3.10 7.63
C SER A 435 13.55 -4.57 7.67
N VAL A 436 12.38 -4.89 7.14
CA VAL A 436 11.85 -6.25 7.07
C VAL A 436 11.65 -6.62 5.60
N GLY A 437 12.23 -7.71 5.14
CA GLY A 437 12.01 -8.23 3.81
C GLY A 437 10.66 -8.96 3.72
N THR A 438 10.57 -10.20 4.13
CA THR A 438 9.34 -10.99 4.02
C THR A 438 8.91 -11.58 5.36
N LEU A 439 7.67 -11.31 5.76
CA LEU A 439 6.96 -12.04 6.80
C LEU A 439 5.85 -12.86 6.17
N ALA A 440 5.89 -14.16 6.34
CA ALA A 440 4.94 -15.07 5.72
C ALA A 440 4.45 -16.15 6.70
N GLY A 441 3.26 -16.70 6.43
CA GLY A 441 2.75 -17.87 7.12
C GLY A 441 1.53 -17.63 8.00
N ALA A 442 1.26 -18.60 8.89
CA ALA A 442 0.08 -18.62 9.74
C ALA A 442 0.43 -18.29 11.19
N THR A 443 -0.31 -17.34 11.75
CA THR A 443 -0.20 -16.96 13.16
C THR A 443 -1.56 -17.06 13.85
N GLY A 444 -1.55 -17.43 15.12
CA GLY A 444 -2.77 -17.45 15.91
C GLY A 444 -3.30 -16.04 16.25
N ASP A 445 -2.41 -15.04 16.19
CA ASP A 445 -2.67 -13.63 16.36
C ASP A 445 -2.05 -12.83 15.19
N ASP A 446 -1.39 -11.73 15.43
CA ASP A 446 -0.91 -10.82 14.41
C ASP A 446 0.37 -11.32 13.70
N LEU A 447 0.47 -11.13 12.37
CA LEU A 447 1.70 -11.48 11.65
C LEU A 447 2.85 -10.52 12.01
N LEU A 448 2.54 -9.23 12.04
CA LEU A 448 3.39 -8.16 12.53
C LEU A 448 2.62 -7.33 13.57
N ALA A 449 3.18 -7.16 14.74
CA ALA A 449 2.62 -6.34 15.81
C ALA A 449 3.58 -5.22 16.21
N LEU A 450 3.10 -3.98 16.23
CA LEU A 450 3.76 -2.79 16.76
C LEU A 450 2.97 -2.33 17.99
N THR A 451 3.46 -2.56 19.21
CA THR A 451 2.62 -2.34 20.39
C THR A 451 3.32 -1.56 21.50
N ASN A 452 2.63 -0.57 22.02
CA ASN A 452 3.00 0.24 23.19
C ASN A 452 2.22 -0.16 24.46
N GLY A 453 2.09 -1.47 24.74
CA GLY A 453 1.41 -1.94 25.94
C GLY A 453 0.02 -2.50 25.68
N ASP A 454 -0.16 -3.21 24.60
CA ASP A 454 -1.36 -3.97 24.27
C ASP A 454 -1.61 -5.06 25.33
N TYR A 455 -0.55 -5.75 25.76
CA TYR A 455 -0.59 -6.80 26.76
C TYR A 455 0.51 -6.59 27.81
N GLU A 456 0.19 -5.94 28.93
CA GLU A 456 1.18 -5.47 29.92
C GLU A 456 2.07 -6.57 30.48
N ALA A 457 1.54 -7.80 30.66
CA ALA A 457 2.31 -8.92 31.18
C ALA A 457 3.54 -9.32 30.32
N TYR A 458 3.54 -8.93 29.05
CA TYR A 458 4.62 -9.22 28.10
C TYR A 458 5.32 -7.96 27.59
N GLN A 459 5.13 -6.81 28.25
CA GLN A 459 5.70 -5.55 27.83
C GLN A 459 7.09 -5.34 28.42
N LEU A 460 8.10 -5.17 27.57
CA LEU A 460 9.47 -4.84 27.96
C LEU A 460 9.76 -3.34 27.84
N SER A 461 9.17 -2.67 26.84
CA SER A 461 9.45 -1.26 26.57
C SER A 461 8.25 -0.55 25.97
N ARG A 462 8.16 0.77 26.21
CA ARG A 462 7.23 1.71 25.57
C ARG A 462 8.02 2.92 25.08
N GLY A 463 7.56 3.53 23.99
CA GLY A 463 8.23 4.72 23.45
C GLY A 463 7.73 5.05 22.05
N HIS A 464 8.51 5.87 21.35
CA HIS A 464 8.23 6.23 19.97
C HIS A 464 8.76 5.17 18.97
N GLY A 465 8.00 4.92 17.90
CA GLY A 465 8.46 4.15 16.75
C GLY A 465 8.80 5.09 15.60
N TYR A 466 10.07 5.15 15.16
CA TYR A 466 10.50 6.20 14.25
C TYR A 466 10.45 5.83 12.78
N SER A 467 10.83 4.63 12.41
CA SER A 467 10.77 4.19 11.02
C SER A 467 10.78 2.66 10.94
N ILE A 468 9.81 2.11 10.25
CA ILE A 468 9.79 0.70 9.87
C ILE A 468 9.39 0.56 8.40
N TYR A 469 10.16 -0.21 7.68
CA TYR A 469 9.92 -0.58 6.30
C TYR A 469 9.75 -2.09 6.18
N VAL A 470 8.70 -2.55 5.52
CA VAL A 470 8.40 -3.97 5.29
C VAL A 470 8.14 -4.21 3.81
N ASP A 471 8.93 -5.05 3.15
CA ASP A 471 8.71 -5.34 1.72
C ASP A 471 7.43 -6.15 1.48
N HIS A 472 7.28 -7.28 2.20
CA HIS A 472 6.18 -8.20 1.95
C HIS A 472 5.57 -8.74 3.23
N LEU A 473 4.26 -8.53 3.41
CA LEU A 473 3.44 -9.24 4.37
C LEU A 473 2.58 -10.27 3.62
N MET A 474 2.80 -11.55 3.91
CA MET A 474 2.14 -12.68 3.25
C MET A 474 1.40 -13.57 4.28
N PRO A 475 0.36 -13.05 4.96
CA PRO A 475 -0.39 -13.85 5.92
C PRO A 475 -1.09 -15.03 5.24
N GLN A 476 -1.01 -16.18 5.90
CA GLN A 476 -1.75 -17.38 5.56
C GLN A 476 -2.68 -17.73 6.73
N ASN A 477 -3.83 -17.03 6.81
CA ASN A 477 -4.77 -17.18 7.91
C ASN A 477 -4.28 -16.64 9.27
N ALA A 478 -3.46 -15.57 9.29
CA ALA A 478 -3.14 -14.81 10.50
C ALA A 478 -4.40 -14.09 11.04
N LEU A 479 -4.40 -13.64 12.29
CA LEU A 479 -5.51 -12.83 12.79
C LEU A 479 -5.55 -11.49 12.06
N THR A 480 -4.42 -10.74 12.07
CA THR A 480 -4.19 -9.55 11.26
C THR A 480 -2.84 -9.63 10.52
N ALA A 481 -2.67 -8.86 9.46
CA ALA A 481 -1.35 -8.72 8.82
C ALA A 481 -0.47 -7.73 9.60
N LEU A 482 -1.04 -6.61 10.04
CA LEU A 482 -0.39 -5.63 10.91
C LEU A 482 -1.35 -5.16 12.01
N LYS A 483 -0.89 -5.21 13.26
CA LYS A 483 -1.47 -4.50 14.39
C LYS A 483 -0.57 -3.35 14.80
N ALA A 484 -1.15 -2.16 15.01
CA ALA A 484 -0.47 -0.99 15.53
C ALA A 484 -1.23 -0.45 16.74
N ALA A 485 -0.81 -0.78 17.95
CA ALA A 485 -1.46 -0.40 19.20
C ALA A 485 -0.60 0.61 19.98
N GLY A 486 -1.09 1.86 20.07
CA GLY A 486 -0.42 2.96 20.74
C GLY A 486 -0.57 3.02 22.24
N ALA A 487 0.12 3.97 22.87
CA ALA A 487 -0.04 4.39 24.25
C ALA A 487 -0.02 5.93 24.34
N PRO A 488 -0.59 6.52 25.41
CA PRO A 488 -0.63 7.97 25.58
C PRO A 488 0.74 8.61 25.46
N GLY A 489 0.84 9.66 24.66
CA GLY A 489 2.06 10.46 24.49
C GLY A 489 3.11 9.88 23.56
N TYR A 490 2.93 8.68 23.02
CA TYR A 490 3.85 8.07 22.08
C TYR A 490 3.26 7.97 20.68
N LYS A 491 4.15 7.97 19.66
CA LYS A 491 3.78 7.99 18.25
C LYS A 491 4.58 6.99 17.43
N PHE A 492 3.93 6.33 16.47
CA PHE A 492 4.58 5.68 15.33
C PHE A 492 4.71 6.69 14.20
N TRP A 493 5.94 7.12 13.88
CA TRP A 493 6.14 8.20 12.91
C TRP A 493 5.98 7.77 11.48
N ASP A 494 6.54 6.61 11.12
CA ASP A 494 6.62 6.19 9.74
C ASP A 494 6.56 4.67 9.61
N ILE A 495 5.46 4.19 9.03
CA ILE A 495 5.23 2.78 8.73
C ILE A 495 5.02 2.67 7.22
N ASP A 496 5.98 2.06 6.51
CA ASP A 496 5.94 1.88 5.05
C ASP A 496 5.90 0.37 4.73
N LEU A 497 4.81 -0.07 4.10
CA LEU A 497 4.56 -1.45 3.71
C LEU A 497 4.60 -1.55 2.18
N GLY A 498 5.43 -2.44 1.65
CA GLY A 498 5.54 -2.70 0.22
C GLY A 498 4.30 -3.42 -0.30
N SER A 499 4.17 -4.71 -0.07
CA SER A 499 2.96 -5.44 -0.48
C SER A 499 2.33 -6.22 0.67
N ILE A 500 0.99 -6.32 0.63
CA ILE A 500 0.22 -7.20 1.51
C ILE A 500 -0.61 -8.12 0.61
N SER A 501 -0.37 -9.43 0.71
CA SER A 501 -1.10 -10.44 -0.07
C SER A 501 -1.40 -11.67 0.78
N GLY A 502 -2.43 -12.45 0.41
CA GLY A 502 -2.81 -13.65 1.15
C GLY A 502 -4.14 -13.50 1.88
N SER A 503 -4.24 -14.00 3.12
CA SER A 503 -5.51 -13.96 3.85
C SER A 503 -5.32 -13.79 5.36
N VAL A 504 -6.23 -13.02 5.97
CA VAL A 504 -6.34 -12.81 7.41
C VAL A 504 -7.74 -13.19 7.90
N ARG A 505 -7.86 -13.56 9.17
CA ARG A 505 -9.14 -13.93 9.77
C ARG A 505 -10.00 -12.73 10.14
N LEU A 506 -9.38 -11.64 10.60
CA LEU A 506 -10.10 -10.42 11.00
C LEU A 506 -9.78 -9.26 10.04
N GLN A 507 -8.88 -8.36 10.42
CA GLN A 507 -8.51 -7.19 9.64
C GLN A 507 -7.14 -7.37 8.96
N ILE A 508 -6.96 -6.77 7.79
CA ILE A 508 -5.64 -6.66 7.18
C ILE A 508 -4.74 -5.78 8.04
N ILE A 509 -5.27 -4.61 8.46
CA ILE A 509 -4.61 -3.72 9.40
C ILE A 509 -5.57 -3.37 10.54
N SER A 510 -5.08 -3.48 11.77
CA SER A 510 -5.75 -3.05 12.98
C SER A 510 -4.91 -1.98 13.70
N ALA A 511 -5.33 -0.72 13.58
CA ALA A 511 -4.72 0.39 14.31
C ALA A 511 -5.57 0.72 15.55
N ILE A 512 -5.59 -0.18 16.51
CA ILE A 512 -6.40 -0.08 17.74
C ILE A 512 -5.74 -0.85 18.89
N ARG A 513 -5.97 -0.40 20.09
CA ARG A 513 -5.74 -1.16 21.32
C ARG A 513 -7.04 -1.84 21.76
N ASP A 514 -7.01 -3.13 22.05
CA ASP A 514 -8.18 -3.89 22.46
C ASP A 514 -8.74 -3.40 23.80
N GLY A 515 -10.06 -3.12 23.82
CA GLY A 515 -10.84 -2.87 25.02
C GLY A 515 -10.65 -1.53 25.73
N ILE A 516 -9.82 -0.63 25.22
CA ILE A 516 -9.54 0.67 25.85
C ILE A 516 -9.58 1.78 24.79
N LEU A 517 -9.84 3.03 25.22
CA LEU A 517 -9.73 4.22 24.38
C LEU A 517 -8.44 4.19 23.53
N SER A 518 -8.56 4.43 22.24
CA SER A 518 -7.41 4.41 21.36
C SER A 518 -6.48 5.60 21.64
N TYR A 519 -5.25 5.30 21.99
CA TYR A 519 -4.17 6.29 22.07
C TYR A 519 -3.18 6.14 20.93
N THR A 520 -3.59 5.48 19.84
CA THR A 520 -2.68 5.24 18.72
C THR A 520 -2.49 6.52 17.94
N ASP A 521 -1.29 7.07 17.99
CA ASP A 521 -0.84 8.22 17.18
C ASP A 521 0.11 7.73 16.09
N ILE A 522 -0.22 7.99 14.82
CA ILE A 522 0.56 7.55 13.67
C ILE A 522 0.86 8.77 12.79
N GLY A 523 2.11 8.97 12.41
CA GLY A 523 2.49 9.96 11.42
C GLY A 523 2.03 9.51 10.04
N ARG A 524 2.74 8.59 9.44
CA ARG A 524 2.39 8.03 8.12
C ARG A 524 2.29 6.51 8.19
N LEU A 525 1.20 5.98 7.65
CA LEU A 525 1.06 4.58 7.29
C LEU A 525 0.83 4.49 5.79
N ARG A 526 1.79 3.91 5.07
CA ARG A 526 1.71 3.72 3.62
C ARG A 526 1.75 2.25 3.26
N ILE A 527 0.96 1.87 2.28
CA ILE A 527 0.94 0.56 1.64
C ILE A 527 1.11 0.78 0.13
N ARG A 528 2.11 0.15 -0.49
CA ARG A 528 2.31 0.29 -1.93
C ARG A 528 1.34 -0.56 -2.74
N SER A 529 1.08 -1.80 -2.28
CA SER A 529 0.10 -2.67 -2.93
C SER A 529 -0.61 -3.55 -1.90
N CYS A 530 -1.93 -3.67 -2.01
CA CYS A 530 -2.73 -4.54 -1.15
C CYS A 530 -3.71 -5.37 -1.96
N ALA A 531 -3.54 -6.68 -1.92
CA ALA A 531 -4.43 -7.69 -2.51
C ALA A 531 -4.62 -8.85 -1.52
N CYS A 532 -5.16 -8.54 -0.34
CA CYS A 532 -5.32 -9.48 0.77
C CYS A 532 -6.80 -9.68 1.11
N VAL A 533 -7.16 -10.90 1.49
CA VAL A 533 -8.54 -11.26 1.88
C VAL A 533 -8.70 -11.16 3.38
N SER A 534 -9.60 -10.30 3.87
CA SER A 534 -10.12 -10.41 5.24
C SER A 534 -11.35 -11.33 5.25
N GLN A 535 -11.35 -12.34 6.14
CA GLN A 535 -12.37 -13.40 6.10
C GLN A 535 -13.67 -13.00 6.81
N THR A 536 -13.59 -12.24 7.90
CA THR A 536 -14.75 -12.01 8.78
C THR A 536 -15.02 -10.55 9.12
N LYS A 537 -14.10 -9.64 8.86
CA LYS A 537 -14.16 -8.23 9.29
C LYS A 537 -13.81 -7.26 8.16
N ASP A 538 -13.75 -5.99 8.52
CA ASP A 538 -13.30 -4.91 7.67
C ASP A 538 -11.81 -5.08 7.32
N ASP A 539 -11.36 -4.50 6.22
CA ASP A 539 -9.95 -4.66 5.82
C ASP A 539 -9.02 -3.81 6.69
N PHE A 540 -9.38 -2.54 6.90
CA PHE A 540 -8.57 -1.58 7.66
C PHE A 540 -9.40 -0.98 8.79
N TYR A 541 -9.05 -1.31 10.02
CA TYR A 541 -9.69 -0.79 11.21
C TYR A 541 -8.82 0.32 11.82
N LEU A 542 -9.18 1.58 11.54
CA LEU A 542 -8.35 2.75 11.80
C LEU A 542 -8.91 3.61 12.93
N ASN A 543 -9.01 3.05 14.12
CA ASN A 543 -9.40 3.77 15.33
C ASN A 543 -8.18 4.41 15.98
N THR A 544 -7.66 5.45 15.38
CA THR A 544 -6.49 6.17 15.83
C THR A 544 -6.88 7.49 16.46
N ASP A 545 -6.23 7.87 17.58
CA ASP A 545 -6.40 9.18 18.18
C ASP A 545 -5.98 10.27 17.20
N LYS A 546 -4.82 10.08 16.56
CA LYS A 546 -4.30 10.94 15.49
C LYS A 546 -3.58 10.14 14.43
N MET A 547 -3.82 10.48 13.17
CA MET A 547 -3.04 9.98 12.03
C MET A 547 -2.83 11.10 11.03
N GLU A 548 -1.57 11.35 10.64
CA GLU A 548 -1.27 12.36 9.63
C GLU A 548 -1.69 11.87 8.25
N SER A 549 -1.35 10.62 7.90
CA SER A 549 -1.75 10.06 6.62
C SER A 549 -1.86 8.54 6.61
N PHE A 550 -2.88 8.04 5.90
CA PHE A 550 -3.07 6.66 5.50
C PHE A 550 -3.13 6.59 3.97
N ILE A 551 -2.14 5.97 3.35
CA ILE A 551 -1.98 5.96 1.90
C ILE A 551 -1.89 4.53 1.38
N ILE A 552 -2.66 4.21 0.34
CA ILE A 552 -2.53 2.97 -0.43
C ILE A 552 -2.34 3.35 -1.91
N ASP A 553 -1.23 2.96 -2.53
CA ASP A 553 -0.96 3.31 -3.92
C ASP A 553 -1.68 2.38 -4.92
N ASP A 554 -1.90 1.11 -4.56
CA ASP A 554 -2.60 0.13 -5.39
C ASP A 554 -3.44 -0.81 -4.50
N TYR A 555 -4.78 -0.76 -4.65
CA TYR A 555 -5.68 -1.52 -3.79
C TYR A 555 -6.66 -2.37 -4.59
N GLU A 556 -6.57 -3.68 -4.41
CA GLU A 556 -7.53 -4.64 -4.91
C GLU A 556 -8.43 -5.14 -3.78
N VAL A 557 -9.73 -4.85 -3.86
CA VAL A 557 -10.73 -5.37 -2.92
C VAL A 557 -10.96 -6.85 -3.22
N CYS A 558 -10.49 -7.71 -2.32
CA CYS A 558 -10.52 -9.17 -2.49
C CYS A 558 -11.52 -9.89 -1.58
N SER A 559 -12.00 -9.24 -0.53
CA SER A 559 -12.85 -9.86 0.51
C SER A 559 -14.27 -10.15 0.00
N LEU A 560 -14.73 -11.37 0.20
CA LEU A 560 -16.05 -11.84 -0.25
C LEU A 560 -17.21 -11.45 0.69
N ASN A 561 -16.92 -10.87 1.85
CA ASN A 561 -17.94 -10.51 2.84
C ASN A 561 -18.75 -9.29 2.38
N SER A 562 -20.02 -9.51 2.06
CA SER A 562 -20.99 -8.44 1.84
C SER A 562 -21.36 -7.78 3.19
N GLY A 563 -21.56 -6.45 3.17
CA GLY A 563 -22.02 -5.70 4.35
C GLY A 563 -20.93 -5.25 5.32
N THR A 564 -19.65 -5.43 4.98
CA THR A 564 -18.49 -4.87 5.69
C THR A 564 -17.86 -3.71 4.91
N TRP A 565 -16.88 -3.06 5.52
CA TRP A 565 -16.22 -1.87 5.00
C TRP A 565 -14.76 -2.18 4.66
N CYS A 566 -14.17 -1.51 3.70
CA CYS A 566 -12.73 -1.58 3.54
C CYS A 566 -12.05 -0.81 4.67
N ILE A 567 -12.43 0.45 4.91
CA ILE A 567 -11.96 1.25 6.03
C ILE A 567 -13.10 1.46 7.03
N THR A 568 -12.85 1.16 8.29
CA THR A 568 -13.74 1.50 9.40
C THR A 568 -13.03 2.42 10.38
N MET A 569 -13.63 3.56 10.66
CA MET A 569 -13.24 4.51 11.70
C MET A 569 -14.39 4.68 12.70
N GLY A 570 -14.05 4.72 13.97
CA GLY A 570 -15.04 4.82 15.05
C GLY A 570 -15.75 3.51 15.29
N ASN A 571 -16.10 3.28 16.51
CA ASN A 571 -16.83 2.09 16.90
C ASN A 571 -17.90 2.41 17.98
N ARG A 572 -18.52 1.36 18.50
CA ARG A 572 -19.57 1.38 19.51
C ARG A 572 -19.14 1.94 20.88
N TYR A 573 -17.87 2.34 21.08
CA TYR A 573 -17.28 2.63 22.40
C TYR A 573 -16.87 4.10 22.60
N GLY A 574 -17.40 5.04 21.79
CA GLY A 574 -17.11 6.46 21.96
C GLY A 574 -15.68 6.88 21.61
N ILE A 575 -14.97 6.07 20.82
CA ILE A 575 -13.60 6.36 20.38
C ILE A 575 -13.62 7.51 19.39
N THR A 576 -12.81 8.53 19.67
CA THR A 576 -12.50 9.60 18.72
C THR A 576 -11.43 9.12 17.76
N GLY A 577 -11.59 9.39 16.48
CA GLY A 577 -10.57 9.14 15.46
C GLY A 577 -10.35 10.36 14.61
N ASN A 578 -9.09 10.77 14.41
CA ASN A 578 -8.75 11.92 13.58
C ASN A 578 -7.65 11.55 12.59
N ILE A 579 -7.98 11.53 11.30
CA ILE A 579 -7.03 11.29 10.21
C ILE A 579 -7.00 12.52 9.31
N LYS A 580 -5.82 13.13 9.14
CA LYS A 580 -5.71 14.31 8.28
C LYS A 580 -5.85 13.97 6.81
N HIS A 581 -5.26 12.85 6.37
CA HIS A 581 -5.31 12.47 4.96
C HIS A 581 -5.46 10.96 4.79
N ILE A 582 -6.48 10.54 4.06
CA ILE A 582 -6.63 9.19 3.51
C ILE A 582 -6.51 9.29 1.99
N GLY A 583 -5.55 8.60 1.40
CA GLY A 583 -5.35 8.53 -0.05
C GLY A 583 -5.31 7.09 -0.53
N ILE A 584 -6.24 6.69 -1.40
CA ILE A 584 -6.25 5.36 -2.00
C ILE A 584 -6.30 5.49 -3.51
N LYS A 585 -5.28 4.95 -4.17
CA LYS A 585 -5.17 4.98 -5.63
C LYS A 585 -5.42 3.60 -6.23
N ASN A 586 -5.78 3.60 -7.51
CA ASN A 586 -5.99 2.39 -8.29
C ASN A 586 -6.93 1.37 -7.62
N ILE A 587 -8.01 1.87 -7.00
CA ILE A 587 -9.00 1.00 -6.37
C ILE A 587 -9.70 0.17 -7.44
N ARG A 588 -9.64 -1.15 -7.30
CA ARG A 588 -10.37 -2.11 -8.15
C ARG A 588 -10.95 -3.22 -7.30
N TYR A 589 -11.97 -3.89 -7.83
CA TYR A 589 -12.55 -5.08 -7.23
C TYR A 589 -12.07 -6.30 -8.00
N LYS A 590 -11.62 -7.31 -7.27
CA LYS A 590 -11.32 -8.62 -7.86
C LYS A 590 -12.60 -9.18 -8.49
N GLU A 591 -12.47 -9.90 -9.60
CA GLU A 591 -13.61 -10.52 -10.27
C GLU A 591 -14.43 -11.39 -9.31
N GLY A 592 -15.76 -11.24 -9.35
CA GLY A 592 -16.67 -11.98 -8.48
C GLY A 592 -16.83 -11.45 -7.05
N VAL A 593 -16.16 -10.36 -6.70
CA VAL A 593 -16.26 -9.75 -5.37
C VAL A 593 -17.47 -8.81 -5.30
N PRO A 594 -18.32 -8.91 -4.26
CA PRO A 594 -19.45 -8.01 -4.05
C PRO A 594 -18.98 -6.60 -3.69
N LEU A 595 -19.88 -5.62 -3.81
CA LEU A 595 -19.61 -4.26 -3.34
C LEU A 595 -19.34 -4.28 -1.83
N LYS A 596 -18.10 -4.06 -1.48
CA LYS A 596 -17.63 -3.71 -0.16
C LYS A 596 -17.39 -2.20 -0.14
N SER A 597 -18.06 -1.50 0.75
CA SER A 597 -17.90 -0.04 0.85
C SER A 597 -16.46 0.33 1.18
N ILE A 598 -15.95 1.41 0.59
CA ILE A 598 -14.55 1.79 0.81
C ILE A 598 -14.35 2.36 2.20
N ALA A 599 -15.26 3.20 2.70
CA ALA A 599 -15.07 3.80 4.02
C ALA A 599 -16.38 3.99 4.79
N TYR A 600 -16.30 3.68 6.08
CA TYR A 600 -17.28 4.02 7.10
C TYR A 600 -16.64 4.91 8.16
N ILE A 601 -17.17 6.11 8.32
CA ILE A 601 -16.72 7.09 9.29
C ILE A 601 -17.78 7.19 10.38
N GLY A 602 -17.50 6.57 11.51
CA GLY A 602 -18.38 6.52 12.66
C GLY A 602 -18.37 7.79 13.48
N ASN A 603 -19.14 7.77 14.58
CA ASN A 603 -19.28 8.89 15.49
C ASN A 603 -17.94 9.33 16.09
N ASN A 604 -17.80 10.62 16.33
CA ASN A 604 -16.60 11.26 16.88
C ASN A 604 -15.33 11.09 16.06
N CYS A 605 -15.45 10.66 14.79
CA CYS A 605 -14.34 10.52 13.89
C CYS A 605 -14.32 11.64 12.84
N SER A 606 -13.12 12.10 12.47
CA SER A 606 -12.95 13.14 11.47
C SER A 606 -11.85 12.82 10.48
N ILE A 607 -12.07 13.24 9.22
CA ILE A 607 -11.10 13.14 8.15
C ILE A 607 -10.92 14.52 7.53
N GLY A 608 -9.67 14.99 7.41
CA GLY A 608 -9.35 16.23 6.73
C GLY A 608 -9.52 16.10 5.21
N LEU A 609 -8.79 15.17 4.59
CA LEU A 609 -8.89 14.87 3.16
C LEU A 609 -9.02 13.36 2.94
N MET A 610 -10.05 12.95 2.20
CA MET A 610 -10.13 11.61 1.65
C MET A 610 -10.05 11.69 0.12
N ASP A 611 -9.00 11.13 -0.48
CA ASP A 611 -8.76 11.11 -1.93
C ASP A 611 -8.82 9.66 -2.45
N LEU A 612 -9.85 9.36 -3.24
CA LEU A 612 -10.12 8.02 -3.77
C LEU A 612 -10.04 8.04 -5.29
N HIS A 613 -9.19 7.19 -5.87
CA HIS A 613 -9.11 7.00 -7.31
C HIS A 613 -9.47 5.57 -7.72
N PHE A 614 -10.50 5.42 -8.55
CA PHE A 614 -11.00 4.14 -9.03
C PHE A 614 -10.43 3.78 -10.41
N ALA A 615 -9.71 2.68 -10.50
CA ALA A 615 -9.20 2.14 -11.76
C ALA A 615 -10.23 1.14 -12.36
N ASN A 616 -11.34 1.65 -12.89
CA ASN A 616 -12.42 0.85 -13.46
C ASN A 616 -13.01 -0.18 -12.46
N ALA A 617 -13.42 0.30 -11.28
CA ALA A 617 -14.00 -0.53 -10.23
C ALA A 617 -15.43 -0.98 -10.58
N ALA A 618 -15.65 -2.29 -10.64
CA ALA A 618 -16.93 -2.91 -10.96
C ALA A 618 -17.24 -4.12 -10.07
N PRO A 619 -17.82 -3.91 -8.86
CA PRO A 619 -18.20 -5.01 -7.98
C PRO A 619 -19.36 -5.84 -8.55
N LEU A 620 -19.40 -7.13 -8.20
CA LEU A 620 -20.39 -8.08 -8.74
C LEU A 620 -21.82 -7.75 -8.31
N ASN A 621 -22.06 -7.40 -7.05
CA ASN A 621 -23.38 -7.05 -6.50
C ASN A 621 -23.23 -6.16 -5.27
N GLY A 622 -24.33 -5.66 -4.74
CA GLY A 622 -24.38 -4.86 -3.50
C GLY A 622 -25.13 -3.55 -3.67
N ALA A 623 -25.59 -3.00 -2.56
CA ALA A 623 -26.50 -1.86 -2.51
C ALA A 623 -26.04 -0.73 -1.59
N GLN A 624 -24.78 -0.73 -1.16
CA GLN A 624 -24.28 0.21 -0.16
C GLN A 624 -23.62 1.46 -0.78
N ALA A 625 -23.31 2.43 0.08
CA ALA A 625 -22.52 3.57 -0.31
C ALA A 625 -21.04 3.22 -0.40
N VAL A 626 -20.31 3.86 -1.30
CA VAL A 626 -18.85 3.73 -1.38
C VAL A 626 -18.18 4.39 -0.16
N VAL A 627 -18.63 5.60 0.20
CA VAL A 627 -18.23 6.30 1.43
C VAL A 627 -19.48 6.62 2.25
N HIS A 628 -19.43 6.34 3.53
CA HIS A 628 -20.53 6.57 4.45
C HIS A 628 -20.06 7.29 5.72
N THR A 629 -20.74 8.35 6.12
CA THR A 629 -20.60 9.00 7.42
C THR A 629 -21.77 8.69 8.32
N GLU A 630 -21.53 8.31 9.57
CA GLU A 630 -22.60 7.97 10.53
C GLU A 630 -23.17 9.23 11.20
N GLN A 631 -24.47 9.21 11.41
CA GLN A 631 -25.18 10.27 12.10
C GLN A 631 -24.83 10.29 13.60
N ALA A 632 -24.81 11.50 14.19
CA ALA A 632 -24.75 11.65 15.64
C ALA A 632 -25.86 10.82 16.31
N ARG A 633 -25.47 9.96 17.28
CA ARG A 633 -26.40 9.14 18.04
C ARG A 633 -26.33 9.52 19.51
N THR A 634 -27.47 9.81 20.09
CA THR A 634 -27.67 9.71 21.52
C THR A 634 -27.95 8.24 21.84
N GLN A 635 -26.96 7.49 22.31
CA GLN A 635 -27.25 6.16 22.89
C GLN A 635 -27.67 6.34 24.33
N SER A 636 -28.84 5.75 24.66
CA SER A 636 -29.30 5.65 26.07
C SER A 636 -28.27 4.79 26.83
N GLY A 637 -27.49 5.41 27.71
CA GLY A 637 -26.51 4.75 28.55
C GLY A 637 -25.09 5.29 28.51
N ASP A 638 -24.68 6.02 27.46
CA ASP A 638 -23.37 6.68 27.38
C ASP A 638 -23.50 8.15 27.78
N ALA A 639 -22.71 8.59 28.74
CA ALA A 639 -22.66 9.98 29.20
C ALA A 639 -21.95 10.84 28.13
N GLY A 640 -22.71 11.40 27.18
CA GLY A 640 -22.23 12.40 26.23
C GLY A 640 -22.91 12.28 24.85
N GLU A 641 -23.32 13.42 24.30
CA GLU A 641 -23.74 13.51 22.91
C GLU A 641 -22.53 13.25 22.02
N SER A 642 -22.56 12.17 21.24
CA SER A 642 -21.53 11.90 20.25
C SER A 642 -21.76 12.77 19.01
N ALA A 643 -20.75 13.50 18.55
CA ALA A 643 -20.76 14.13 17.23
C ALA A 643 -20.84 13.06 16.13
N GLY A 644 -21.49 13.35 15.01
CA GLY A 644 -21.46 12.48 13.84
C GLY A 644 -20.05 12.37 13.22
N GLY A 645 -19.87 11.42 12.34
CA GLY A 645 -18.64 11.32 11.54
C GLY A 645 -18.48 12.55 10.63
N PHE A 646 -17.26 13.09 10.52
CA PHE A 646 -16.99 14.31 9.77
C PHE A 646 -15.95 14.08 8.66
N ILE A 647 -16.20 14.63 7.47
CA ILE A 647 -15.22 14.74 6.38
C ILE A 647 -15.12 16.19 5.94
N ASP A 648 -13.93 16.80 6.06
CA ASP A 648 -13.73 18.15 5.52
C ASP A 648 -13.73 18.14 3.99
N THR A 649 -12.95 17.26 3.36
CA THR A 649 -12.88 17.17 1.91
C THR A 649 -12.86 15.70 1.45
N LEU A 650 -13.86 15.33 0.63
CA LEU A 650 -13.91 14.05 -0.07
C LEU A 650 -13.61 14.28 -1.55
N LYS A 651 -12.56 13.66 -2.07
CA LYS A 651 -12.24 13.68 -3.51
C LYS A 651 -12.42 12.28 -4.09
N ILE A 652 -13.14 12.19 -5.20
CA ILE A 652 -13.38 10.94 -5.94
C ILE A 652 -13.04 11.15 -7.41
N SER A 653 -12.29 10.21 -7.99
CA SER A 653 -11.88 10.24 -9.39
C SER A 653 -11.84 8.84 -10.01
N GLY A 654 -11.70 8.76 -11.35
CA GLY A 654 -11.61 7.52 -12.10
C GLY A 654 -12.95 6.93 -12.52
N LYS A 655 -13.07 5.61 -12.65
CA LYS A 655 -14.31 4.97 -13.09
C LYS A 655 -14.86 3.98 -12.06
N PHE A 656 -16.14 4.15 -11.72
CA PHE A 656 -16.89 3.26 -10.83
C PHE A 656 -18.21 2.83 -11.47
N THR A 657 -18.43 1.53 -11.57
CA THR A 657 -19.66 0.94 -12.12
C THR A 657 -20.41 0.20 -11.01
N PHE A 658 -21.59 0.68 -10.64
CA PHE A 658 -22.46 -0.05 -9.72
C PHE A 658 -23.10 -1.25 -10.43
N PRO A 659 -23.31 -2.37 -9.72
CA PRO A 659 -23.86 -3.58 -10.33
C PRO A 659 -25.31 -3.41 -10.81
N ASN A 660 -26.09 -2.53 -10.18
CA ASN A 660 -27.49 -2.31 -10.49
C ASN A 660 -27.84 -0.81 -10.60
N ALA A 661 -28.72 -0.49 -11.53
CA ALA A 661 -29.34 0.84 -11.60
C ALA A 661 -30.27 1.06 -10.41
N GLY A 662 -30.31 2.29 -9.89
CA GLY A 662 -31.21 2.67 -8.79
C GLY A 662 -30.73 2.24 -7.39
N ILE A 663 -29.60 1.56 -7.26
CA ILE A 663 -29.07 1.06 -5.98
C ILE A 663 -27.58 1.38 -5.88
N GLY A 664 -27.16 2.00 -4.77
CA GLY A 664 -25.77 2.36 -4.51
C GLY A 664 -25.47 3.86 -4.70
N ARG A 665 -24.54 4.35 -3.89
CA ARG A 665 -24.18 5.76 -3.80
C ARG A 665 -22.67 5.89 -3.72
N LEU A 666 -22.08 6.93 -4.32
CA LEU A 666 -20.66 7.21 -4.07
C LEU A 666 -20.46 7.77 -2.67
N PHE A 667 -21.31 8.69 -2.24
CA PHE A 667 -21.24 9.26 -0.90
C PHE A 667 -22.62 9.27 -0.24
N TRP A 668 -22.72 8.64 0.91
CA TRP A 668 -23.88 8.71 1.78
C TRP A 668 -23.54 9.52 3.02
N ALA A 669 -23.92 10.80 2.99
CA ALA A 669 -23.65 11.73 4.07
C ALA A 669 -24.80 11.70 5.08
N ARG A 670 -24.53 11.16 6.27
CA ARG A 670 -25.44 11.20 7.41
C ARG A 670 -24.95 12.10 8.54
N ALA A 671 -23.81 12.77 8.32
CA ALA A 671 -23.21 13.71 9.25
C ALA A 671 -22.61 14.91 8.48
N LEU A 672 -22.03 15.86 9.18
CA LEU A 672 -21.47 17.07 8.60
C LEU A 672 -20.31 16.78 7.62
N TRP A 673 -20.29 17.52 6.53
CA TRP A 673 -19.21 17.52 5.55
C TRP A 673 -19.04 18.92 4.95
N ASN A 674 -17.84 19.26 4.48
CA ASN A 674 -17.59 20.58 3.92
C ASN A 674 -17.52 20.57 2.39
N ARG A 675 -16.72 19.65 1.80
CA ARG A 675 -16.45 19.66 0.36
C ARG A 675 -16.45 18.25 -0.23
N VAL A 676 -17.04 18.12 -1.43
CA VAL A 676 -16.91 16.96 -2.29
C VAL A 676 -16.34 17.42 -3.62
N LEU A 677 -15.23 16.82 -4.03
CA LEU A 677 -14.54 17.07 -5.29
C LEU A 677 -14.69 15.83 -6.17
N LEU A 678 -15.42 15.96 -7.26
CA LEU A 678 -15.55 14.91 -8.29
C LEU A 678 -14.71 15.36 -9.48
N ASP A 679 -13.61 14.67 -9.74
CA ASP A 679 -12.62 15.06 -10.75
C ASP A 679 -12.29 13.90 -11.69
N ASN A 680 -12.46 14.10 -13.00
CA ASN A 680 -12.23 13.04 -13.99
C ASN A 680 -12.97 11.74 -13.62
N LEU A 681 -14.24 11.84 -13.27
CA LEU A 681 -15.04 10.74 -12.74
C LEU A 681 -16.06 10.24 -13.75
N VAL A 682 -16.09 8.93 -13.97
CA VAL A 682 -17.19 8.22 -14.65
C VAL A 682 -17.88 7.33 -13.62
N MET A 683 -19.16 7.59 -13.35
CA MET A 683 -20.03 6.71 -12.56
C MET A 683 -21.08 6.09 -13.47
N GLU A 684 -21.15 4.77 -13.48
CA GLU A 684 -22.16 4.02 -14.22
C GLU A 684 -23.11 3.33 -13.25
N ASN A 685 -24.40 3.43 -13.52
CA ASN A 685 -25.50 2.88 -12.73
C ASN A 685 -25.58 3.50 -11.31
N GLY A 686 -26.22 2.79 -10.38
CA GLY A 686 -26.40 3.24 -9.00
C GLY A 686 -27.64 4.11 -8.78
N GLU A 687 -27.80 4.59 -7.55
CA GLU A 687 -28.88 5.49 -7.18
C GLU A 687 -28.46 6.95 -7.42
N ARG A 688 -27.43 7.41 -6.73
CA ARG A 688 -26.96 8.80 -6.78
C ARG A 688 -25.46 8.88 -6.50
N ALA A 689 -24.81 9.91 -7.01
CA ALA A 689 -23.43 10.18 -6.62
C ALA A 689 -23.39 10.63 -5.14
N ILE A 690 -24.26 11.53 -4.73
CA ILE A 690 -24.32 12.04 -3.36
C ILE A 690 -25.74 11.89 -2.80
N HIS A 691 -25.85 11.28 -1.64
CA HIS A 691 -27.08 11.19 -0.89
C HIS A 691 -26.86 11.76 0.50
N GLU A 692 -27.41 12.90 0.76
CA GLU A 692 -27.37 13.55 2.06
C GLU A 692 -28.68 13.26 2.82
N ASN A 693 -28.54 12.86 4.08
CA ASN A 693 -29.67 12.83 5.02
C ASN A 693 -29.82 14.17 5.73
N LEU A 694 -30.92 14.33 6.47
CA LEU A 694 -31.14 15.54 7.26
C LEU A 694 -30.05 15.66 8.34
N VAL A 695 -29.16 16.62 8.15
CA VAL A 695 -28.08 16.96 9.09
C VAL A 695 -28.20 18.44 9.39
N THR A 696 -28.67 18.82 10.55
CA THR A 696 -28.93 20.21 10.92
C THR A 696 -27.66 21.09 10.74
N GLY A 697 -27.77 22.13 9.95
CA GLY A 697 -26.74 23.16 9.75
C GLY A 697 -25.63 22.81 8.75
N ASN A 698 -25.74 21.71 8.01
CA ASN A 698 -24.76 21.40 6.95
C ASN A 698 -24.83 22.45 5.81
N LYS A 699 -23.64 22.87 5.32
CA LYS A 699 -23.49 23.77 4.17
C LYS A 699 -22.39 23.24 3.24
N GLY A 700 -22.68 22.12 2.60
CA GLY A 700 -21.71 21.41 1.78
C GLY A 700 -21.47 22.08 0.43
N LYS A 701 -20.23 21.95 -0.09
CA LYS A 701 -19.85 22.39 -1.44
C LYS A 701 -19.44 21.21 -2.31
N ILE A 702 -19.98 21.13 -3.51
CA ILE A 702 -19.67 20.13 -4.50
C ILE A 702 -18.94 20.77 -5.67
N PHE A 703 -17.81 20.24 -6.05
CA PHE A 703 -17.03 20.69 -7.21
C PHE A 703 -16.90 19.53 -8.19
N CYS A 704 -17.35 19.76 -9.41
CA CYS A 704 -17.34 18.76 -10.49
C CYS A 704 -16.48 19.27 -11.64
N ASN A 705 -15.46 18.50 -12.01
CA ASN A 705 -14.63 18.77 -13.16
C ASN A 705 -14.52 17.49 -14.00
N ASN A 706 -14.95 17.54 -15.25
CA ASN A 706 -14.96 16.40 -16.16
C ASN A 706 -15.65 15.15 -15.54
N VAL A 707 -16.94 15.31 -15.19
CA VAL A 707 -17.74 14.27 -14.51
C VAL A 707 -18.82 13.75 -15.45
N HIS A 708 -18.90 12.43 -15.58
CA HIS A 708 -19.95 11.74 -16.35
C HIS A 708 -20.68 10.76 -15.42
N ILE A 709 -21.95 11.00 -15.16
CA ILE A 709 -22.85 10.09 -14.43
C ILE A 709 -23.82 9.48 -15.42
N LYS A 710 -23.79 8.16 -15.57
CA LYS A 710 -24.57 7.43 -16.57
C LYS A 710 -25.44 6.35 -15.94
N GLY A 711 -26.74 6.33 -16.26
CA GLY A 711 -27.67 5.28 -15.83
C GLY A 711 -28.01 5.30 -14.33
N ALA A 712 -27.55 6.29 -13.58
CA ALA A 712 -27.97 6.48 -12.20
C ALA A 712 -29.37 7.07 -12.09
N SER A 713 -30.05 6.90 -10.94
CA SER A 713 -31.36 7.54 -10.73
C SER A 713 -31.23 9.07 -10.65
N GLY A 714 -30.17 9.58 -10.02
CA GLY A 714 -29.90 11.01 -9.92
C GLY A 714 -28.45 11.32 -9.56
N PHE A 715 -28.14 12.61 -9.37
CA PHE A 715 -26.81 13.07 -8.97
C PHE A 715 -26.72 13.34 -7.47
N CYS A 716 -27.57 14.24 -6.96
CA CYS A 716 -27.53 14.65 -5.56
C CYS A 716 -28.93 14.74 -4.95
N ASN A 717 -29.08 14.15 -3.77
CA ASN A 717 -30.26 14.30 -2.93
C ASN A 717 -29.86 15.05 -1.67
N THR A 718 -30.55 16.14 -1.33
CA THR A 718 -30.18 16.97 -0.18
C THR A 718 -31.37 17.36 0.68
N TYR A 719 -31.12 17.48 1.98
CA TYR A 719 -32.02 18.02 3.01
C TYR A 719 -31.50 19.36 3.56
N ASN A 720 -30.35 19.84 3.08
CA ASN A 720 -29.64 21.00 3.62
C ASN A 720 -29.27 22.01 2.52
N GLU A 721 -28.52 23.02 2.86
CA GLU A 721 -27.96 23.98 1.89
C GLU A 721 -26.70 23.39 1.24
N ILE A 722 -26.68 23.26 -0.09
CA ILE A 722 -25.51 22.87 -0.86
C ILE A 722 -25.21 23.89 -1.97
N GLU A 723 -23.92 24.08 -2.25
CA GLU A 723 -23.43 24.82 -3.42
C GLU A 723 -22.70 23.86 -4.35
N ALA A 724 -23.13 23.75 -5.60
CA ALA A 724 -22.55 22.86 -6.59
C ALA A 724 -21.91 23.65 -7.74
N TYR A 725 -20.66 23.44 -8.00
CA TYR A 725 -19.84 24.09 -9.02
C TYR A 725 -19.49 23.09 -10.11
N HIS A 726 -19.93 23.32 -11.34
CA HIS A 726 -19.75 22.40 -12.45
C HIS A 726 -18.87 22.99 -13.56
N ALA A 727 -17.81 22.25 -13.90
CA ALA A 727 -16.99 22.50 -15.08
C ALA A 727 -16.96 21.22 -15.91
N SER A 728 -17.63 21.12 -17.04
CA SER A 728 -17.70 19.91 -17.88
C SER A 728 -18.38 18.72 -17.17
N THR A 729 -19.66 18.83 -16.87
CA THR A 729 -20.43 17.74 -16.23
C THR A 729 -21.54 17.24 -17.16
N LEU A 730 -21.58 15.92 -17.38
CA LEU A 730 -22.62 15.23 -18.14
C LEU A 730 -23.42 14.30 -17.21
N LEU A 731 -24.73 14.50 -17.13
CA LEU A 731 -25.61 13.73 -16.27
C LEU A 731 -26.68 12.99 -17.13
N GLU A 732 -26.47 11.69 -17.32
CA GLU A 732 -27.44 10.78 -17.97
C GLU A 732 -28.21 10.03 -16.87
N THR A 733 -29.11 10.71 -16.17
CA THR A 733 -29.87 10.16 -15.05
C THR A 733 -31.30 9.80 -15.43
N THR A 734 -31.91 8.82 -14.77
CA THR A 734 -33.29 8.39 -15.04
C THR A 734 -34.34 9.27 -14.36
N ASP A 735 -33.95 10.03 -13.33
CA ASP A 735 -34.75 11.06 -12.67
C ASP A 735 -33.95 12.38 -12.69
N MET A 736 -34.52 13.45 -12.19
CA MET A 736 -33.84 14.75 -12.15
C MET A 736 -32.52 14.65 -11.31
N PRO A 737 -31.41 15.20 -11.80
CA PRO A 737 -30.12 15.11 -11.15
C PRO A 737 -30.13 15.55 -9.68
N TYR A 738 -30.72 16.69 -9.38
CA TYR A 738 -30.83 17.22 -8.02
C TYR A 738 -32.24 17.03 -7.45
N TRP A 739 -32.28 16.74 -6.15
CA TRP A 739 -33.55 16.58 -5.43
C TRP A 739 -33.49 17.25 -4.06
N THR A 740 -34.32 18.27 -3.83
CA THR A 740 -34.50 18.90 -2.51
C THR A 740 -35.66 18.26 -1.77
N ARG A 741 -35.40 17.77 -0.55
CA ARG A 741 -36.35 16.93 0.22
C ARG A 741 -36.89 17.56 1.50
N ASP A 742 -36.39 18.72 1.89
CA ASP A 742 -36.76 19.42 3.11
C ASP A 742 -36.99 20.92 2.83
N THR A 743 -37.78 21.57 3.66
CA THR A 743 -38.07 23.02 3.53
C THR A 743 -36.85 23.89 3.78
N SER A 744 -35.87 23.40 4.51
CA SER A 744 -34.57 24.03 4.75
C SER A 744 -33.57 23.79 3.62
N ALA A 745 -33.87 22.83 2.70
CA ALA A 745 -32.96 22.49 1.62
C ALA A 745 -32.83 23.63 0.61
N ILE A 746 -31.60 24.00 0.33
CA ILE A 746 -31.23 25.01 -0.65
C ILE A 746 -30.15 24.46 -1.57
N VAL A 747 -30.43 24.35 -2.86
CA VAL A 747 -29.47 23.97 -3.87
C VAL A 747 -29.07 25.19 -4.69
N LYS A 748 -27.79 25.52 -4.67
CA LYS A 748 -27.20 26.58 -5.51
C LYS A 748 -26.25 25.93 -6.52
N ILE A 749 -26.52 26.13 -7.81
CA ILE A 749 -25.74 25.56 -8.91
C ILE A 749 -25.01 26.65 -9.67
N PHE A 750 -23.73 26.46 -9.89
CA PHE A 750 -22.86 27.34 -10.66
C PHE A 750 -22.16 26.55 -11.76
N GLY A 751 -22.03 27.12 -12.94
CA GLY A 751 -21.35 26.46 -14.07
C GLY A 751 -22.27 25.68 -15.00
N ALA A 752 -21.68 24.91 -15.93
CA ALA A 752 -22.41 24.23 -17.01
C ALA A 752 -22.67 22.77 -16.65
N ILE A 753 -23.93 22.37 -16.62
CA ILE A 753 -24.39 20.98 -16.56
C ILE A 753 -25.05 20.62 -17.88
N GLN A 754 -24.72 19.48 -18.41
CA GLN A 754 -25.42 18.84 -19.50
C GLN A 754 -26.25 17.69 -18.94
N THR A 755 -27.55 17.67 -19.23
CA THR A 755 -28.43 16.57 -18.84
C THR A 755 -28.99 15.90 -20.10
N LEU A 756 -28.84 14.56 -20.14
CA LEU A 756 -29.45 13.73 -21.15
C LEU A 756 -30.64 12.99 -20.52
N ASN A 757 -31.70 12.82 -21.31
CA ASN A 757 -32.94 12.10 -20.96
C ASN A 757 -33.84 12.76 -19.89
N ASN A 758 -33.55 13.98 -19.45
CA ASN A 758 -34.29 14.69 -18.41
C ASN A 758 -34.89 16.03 -18.92
N THR A 759 -36.05 16.37 -18.43
CA THR A 759 -36.74 17.64 -18.73
C THR A 759 -36.32 18.78 -17.80
N GLY A 760 -35.48 18.50 -16.80
CA GLY A 760 -34.99 19.48 -15.84
C GLY A 760 -33.79 19.02 -15.01
N VAL A 761 -33.20 19.88 -14.19
CA VAL A 761 -32.03 19.63 -13.39
C VAL A 761 -32.36 19.36 -11.91
N CYS A 762 -33.45 19.97 -11.42
CA CYS A 762 -33.81 19.86 -10.01
C CYS A 762 -35.29 19.49 -9.82
N ARG A 763 -35.53 18.45 -9.02
CA ARG A 763 -36.82 18.13 -8.46
C ARG A 763 -36.96 18.80 -7.09
N ILE A 764 -37.92 19.70 -6.95
CA ILE A 764 -38.22 20.36 -5.68
C ILE A 764 -39.40 19.62 -5.05
N GLU A 765 -39.14 18.86 -3.97
CA GLU A 765 -40.20 18.29 -3.15
C GLU A 765 -40.61 19.29 -2.06
N SER A 766 -39.60 19.88 -1.42
CA SER A 766 -39.68 21.05 -0.56
C SER A 766 -38.32 21.76 -0.57
N GLY A 767 -38.26 23.04 -0.15
CA GLY A 767 -37.04 23.82 -0.17
C GLY A 767 -36.91 24.78 -1.35
N LYS A 768 -35.68 25.21 -1.66
CA LYS A 768 -35.36 26.21 -2.66
C LYS A 768 -34.25 25.78 -3.59
N TYR A 769 -34.29 26.30 -4.81
CA TYR A 769 -33.27 26.09 -5.81
C TYR A 769 -32.82 27.41 -6.44
N TYR A 770 -31.54 27.59 -6.62
CA TYR A 770 -30.92 28.75 -7.25
C TYR A 770 -29.87 28.34 -8.24
N ALA A 771 -29.84 28.94 -9.43
CA ALA A 771 -28.78 28.78 -10.39
C ALA A 771 -28.17 30.14 -10.75
N LYS A 772 -26.88 30.33 -10.52
CA LYS A 772 -26.16 31.56 -10.81
C LYS A 772 -25.22 31.38 -11.99
N GLY A 773 -25.54 32.09 -13.06
CA GLY A 773 -24.60 32.33 -14.15
C GLY A 773 -24.58 31.35 -15.30
N LEU A 774 -25.50 30.34 -15.42
CA LEU A 774 -25.50 29.44 -16.57
C LEU A 774 -26.77 28.64 -16.79
N ASP A 775 -26.96 28.26 -17.99
CA ASP A 775 -27.92 27.44 -18.72
C ASP A 775 -28.30 26.10 -18.06
N VAL A 776 -28.78 26.13 -16.84
CA VAL A 776 -29.23 24.93 -16.12
C VAL A 776 -30.75 24.85 -16.24
N PRO A 777 -31.30 23.90 -16.98
CA PRO A 777 -32.76 23.77 -17.15
C PRO A 777 -33.43 23.32 -15.84
N VAL A 778 -34.48 24.03 -15.43
CA VAL A 778 -35.33 23.72 -14.28
C VAL A 778 -36.75 23.56 -14.76
N ASN A 779 -37.44 22.52 -14.37
CA ASN A 779 -38.87 22.38 -14.59
C ASN A 779 -39.60 22.93 -13.35
N LEU A 780 -39.97 24.23 -13.40
CA LEU A 780 -40.77 24.88 -12.38
C LEU A 780 -42.16 25.09 -12.90
N THR A 781 -43.14 24.53 -12.24
CA THR A 781 -44.53 24.91 -12.47
C THR A 781 -44.85 26.31 -11.94
N ASP A 782 -44.11 26.71 -10.87
CA ASP A 782 -44.21 28.04 -10.26
C ASP A 782 -42.83 28.54 -9.85
N TYR A 783 -42.68 29.87 -9.83
CA TYR A 783 -41.47 30.50 -9.30
C TYR A 783 -41.41 30.37 -7.77
N PRO A 784 -40.20 30.29 -7.19
CA PRO A 784 -40.06 30.41 -5.74
C PRO A 784 -40.79 31.66 -5.24
N PRO A 785 -41.56 31.55 -4.16
CA PRO A 785 -42.43 32.64 -3.73
C PRO A 785 -41.69 33.91 -3.29
N ALA A 786 -40.40 33.79 -2.95
CA ALA A 786 -39.53 34.93 -2.66
C ALA A 786 -38.06 34.55 -2.92
N GLY A 787 -37.25 35.54 -3.31
CA GLY A 787 -35.78 35.41 -3.45
C GLY A 787 -35.08 36.59 -2.80
N ASN A 788 -33.76 36.54 -2.68
CA ASN A 788 -32.96 37.72 -2.36
C ASN A 788 -32.66 38.50 -3.65
N HIS A 789 -32.52 39.81 -3.55
CA HIS A 789 -32.15 40.61 -4.72
C HIS A 789 -30.91 40.07 -5.41
N GLY A 790 -31.05 39.76 -6.71
CA GLY A 790 -30.00 39.20 -7.52
C GLY A 790 -29.98 37.66 -7.62
N ASP A 791 -30.85 36.96 -6.89
CA ASP A 791 -31.03 35.51 -7.07
C ASP A 791 -31.48 35.21 -8.49
N VAL A 792 -31.05 34.06 -9.02
CA VAL A 792 -31.28 33.64 -10.40
C VAL A 792 -31.96 32.29 -10.45
N VAL A 793 -33.03 32.18 -11.26
CA VAL A 793 -33.76 30.93 -11.52
C VAL A 793 -33.89 30.72 -13.03
N PHE A 794 -33.78 29.47 -13.46
CA PHE A 794 -34.04 29.06 -14.85
C PHE A 794 -35.35 28.30 -14.93
N ASN A 795 -36.29 28.81 -15.68
CA ASN A 795 -37.53 28.12 -15.94
C ASN A 795 -37.45 27.35 -17.25
N THR A 796 -37.69 26.04 -17.17
CA THR A 796 -37.72 25.14 -18.33
C THR A 796 -39.14 24.79 -18.75
N ASN A 797 -40.14 25.17 -17.96
CA ASN A 797 -41.53 24.81 -18.24
C ASN A 797 -42.16 25.83 -19.21
N ALA A 798 -42.46 25.34 -20.41
CA ALA A 798 -43.12 26.12 -21.46
C ALA A 798 -44.61 26.35 -21.24
N THR A 799 -45.23 25.70 -20.24
CA THR A 799 -46.66 25.77 -19.99
C THR A 799 -46.96 26.97 -19.06
N GLY A 800 -47.12 28.14 -19.61
CA GLY A 800 -47.54 29.33 -18.89
C GLY A 800 -46.51 30.42 -18.64
N ASN A 801 -45.18 30.09 -18.73
CA ASN A 801 -44.11 31.06 -18.56
C ASN A 801 -43.06 30.93 -19.67
N THR A 802 -42.43 32.05 -20.03
CA THR A 802 -41.33 32.04 -21.00
C THR A 802 -40.16 31.26 -20.44
N VAL A 803 -39.69 30.24 -21.18
CA VAL A 803 -38.49 29.51 -20.87
C VAL A 803 -37.29 30.47 -20.84
N GLY A 804 -36.58 30.57 -19.72
CA GLY A 804 -35.47 31.49 -19.64
C GLY A 804 -34.91 31.68 -18.24
N ARG A 805 -33.87 32.50 -18.20
CA ARG A 805 -33.19 32.90 -16.96
C ARG A 805 -33.96 34.08 -16.34
N TYR A 806 -34.37 33.91 -15.10
CA TYR A 806 -35.04 34.95 -14.33
C TYR A 806 -34.15 35.33 -13.15
N GLN A 807 -34.05 36.63 -12.87
CA GLN A 807 -33.41 37.19 -11.71
C GLN A 807 -34.44 37.84 -10.80
N PHE A 808 -34.34 37.58 -9.51
CA PHE A 808 -35.23 38.18 -8.54
C PHE A 808 -34.86 39.65 -8.30
N ASN A 809 -35.82 40.53 -8.55
CA ASN A 809 -35.72 41.96 -8.24
C ASN A 809 -36.38 42.23 -6.88
N GLY A 810 -35.52 42.35 -5.82
CA GLY A 810 -36.01 42.58 -4.47
C GLY A 810 -36.71 43.90 -4.25
N ALA A 811 -36.56 44.85 -5.18
CA ALA A 811 -37.20 46.17 -5.07
C ALA A 811 -38.71 46.11 -5.38
N ASN A 812 -39.10 45.21 -6.30
CA ASN A 812 -40.52 45.02 -6.69
C ASN A 812 -41.04 43.62 -6.34
N GLY A 813 -40.21 42.74 -5.74
CA GLY A 813 -40.60 41.38 -5.31
C GLY A 813 -40.95 40.42 -6.45
N THR A 814 -40.41 40.68 -7.65
CA THR A 814 -40.73 39.89 -8.85
C THR A 814 -39.51 39.21 -9.47
N TRP A 815 -39.78 38.14 -10.20
CA TRP A 815 -38.76 37.48 -11.03
C TRP A 815 -38.78 38.07 -12.45
N GLU A 816 -37.65 38.67 -12.83
CA GLU A 816 -37.48 39.32 -14.11
C GLU A 816 -36.69 38.47 -15.09
N LEU A 817 -37.19 38.27 -16.28
CA LEU A 817 -36.52 37.50 -17.35
C LEU A 817 -35.24 38.25 -17.78
N GLN A 818 -34.07 37.68 -17.53
CA GLN A 818 -32.79 38.25 -17.89
C GLN A 818 -32.24 37.74 -19.22
N ASN A 819 -32.38 36.41 -19.45
CA ASN A 819 -32.02 35.77 -20.72
C ASN A 819 -32.89 34.54 -20.91
N ARG A 820 -33.09 34.12 -22.16
CA ARG A 820 -33.69 32.83 -22.46
C ARG A 820 -32.75 31.71 -22.11
N ALA A 821 -33.25 30.72 -21.39
CA ALA A 821 -32.42 29.56 -20.98
C ALA A 821 -32.15 28.63 -22.15
N SER A 822 -30.99 28.00 -22.17
CA SER A 822 -30.77 26.86 -23.01
C SER A 822 -31.44 25.62 -22.40
N ILE A 823 -32.63 25.26 -22.90
CA ILE A 823 -33.33 24.04 -22.58
C ILE A 823 -32.82 22.94 -23.51
N SER A 824 -32.62 21.75 -22.99
CA SER A 824 -32.36 20.58 -23.84
C SER A 824 -33.65 20.18 -24.55
N GLN A 825 -33.59 20.13 -25.88
CA GLN A 825 -34.66 19.60 -26.74
C GLN A 825 -34.24 18.22 -27.23
N SER A 826 -35.20 17.33 -27.34
CA SER A 826 -35.05 16.05 -28.03
C SER A 826 -36.03 15.97 -29.17
N PRO A 827 -35.74 15.21 -30.23
CA PRO A 827 -36.72 15.06 -31.32
C PRO A 827 -38.01 14.41 -30.82
N SER A 828 -39.12 14.90 -31.27
CA SER A 828 -40.45 14.29 -31.04
C SER A 828 -40.62 12.99 -31.84
N ASP A 829 -39.82 12.83 -32.90
CA ASP A 829 -39.76 11.63 -33.73
C ASP A 829 -38.28 11.27 -33.96
N ALA A 830 -37.82 10.22 -33.29
CA ALA A 830 -36.43 9.75 -33.39
C ALA A 830 -36.10 9.11 -34.76
N SER A 831 -37.13 8.82 -35.57
CA SER A 831 -37.00 8.24 -36.93
C SER A 831 -36.92 9.29 -38.03
N ALA A 832 -37.03 10.57 -37.71
CA ALA A 832 -36.93 11.64 -38.70
C ALA A 832 -35.51 11.81 -39.21
N THR A 833 -35.35 11.99 -40.53
CA THR A 833 -34.05 12.25 -41.17
C THR A 833 -33.68 13.74 -41.22
N THR A 834 -34.62 14.61 -40.91
CA THR A 834 -34.42 16.08 -40.93
C THR A 834 -35.04 16.71 -39.68
N TYR A 835 -34.27 17.52 -38.98
CA TYR A 835 -34.66 18.22 -37.77
C TYR A 835 -34.58 19.73 -37.96
N ASN A 836 -35.61 20.43 -37.53
CA ASN A 836 -35.69 21.88 -37.54
C ASN A 836 -35.95 22.40 -36.10
N PRO A 837 -34.95 22.47 -35.24
CA PRO A 837 -35.11 22.83 -33.84
C PRO A 837 -35.75 24.21 -33.66
N ILE A 838 -36.66 24.35 -32.71
CA ILE A 838 -37.28 25.60 -32.34
C ILE A 838 -36.44 26.27 -31.23
N TRP A 839 -35.51 27.12 -31.60
CA TRP A 839 -34.53 27.69 -30.64
C TRP A 839 -35.20 28.54 -29.55
N GLY A 840 -36.38 29.07 -29.77
CA GLY A 840 -37.12 29.77 -28.73
C GLY A 840 -37.61 28.88 -27.58
N ARG A 841 -37.51 27.54 -27.71
CA ARG A 841 -37.82 26.56 -26.66
C ARG A 841 -36.58 26.04 -25.92
N GLY A 842 -35.37 26.39 -26.37
CA GLY A 842 -34.12 26.05 -25.72
C GLY A 842 -32.93 26.02 -26.68
N PHE A 843 -31.76 26.16 -26.15
CA PHE A 843 -30.51 26.29 -26.91
C PHE A 843 -29.67 25.00 -26.98
N ASN A 844 -30.12 23.94 -26.36
CA ASN A 844 -29.47 22.63 -26.44
C ASN A 844 -30.35 21.61 -27.14
N TRP A 845 -29.77 20.84 -28.04
CA TRP A 845 -30.40 19.70 -28.70
C TRP A 845 -29.68 18.42 -28.31
N VAL A 846 -30.41 17.43 -27.84
CA VAL A 846 -29.88 16.16 -27.39
C VAL A 846 -30.51 15.01 -28.15
N GLN A 847 -29.72 14.19 -28.82
CA GLN A 847 -30.24 13.11 -29.64
C GLN A 847 -29.28 11.92 -29.75
N THR A 848 -29.79 10.72 -29.63
CA THR A 848 -29.11 9.52 -30.08
C THR A 848 -29.42 9.32 -31.58
N LEU A 849 -28.37 9.22 -32.38
CA LEU A 849 -28.48 9.06 -33.83
C LEU A 849 -28.72 7.59 -34.17
N THR A 850 -29.90 7.25 -34.63
CA THR A 850 -30.28 5.92 -35.12
C THR A 850 -30.16 5.79 -36.64
N GLN A 851 -29.96 6.91 -37.32
CA GLN A 851 -29.80 7.02 -38.78
C GLN A 851 -29.07 8.32 -39.13
N ASP A 852 -28.71 8.51 -40.40
CA ASP A 852 -28.15 9.78 -40.90
C ASP A 852 -29.18 10.90 -40.80
N VAL A 853 -28.77 12.07 -40.33
CA VAL A 853 -29.65 13.19 -40.05
C VAL A 853 -29.17 14.49 -40.67
N GLN A 854 -30.09 15.37 -40.98
CA GLN A 854 -29.82 16.74 -41.38
C GLN A 854 -30.45 17.73 -40.40
N PHE A 855 -29.64 18.63 -39.88
CA PHE A 855 -30.12 19.79 -39.13
C PHE A 855 -30.39 20.96 -40.06
N THR A 856 -31.58 21.49 -39.96
CA THR A 856 -32.04 22.70 -40.68
C THR A 856 -32.41 23.77 -39.66
N SER A 857 -32.48 25.05 -40.08
CA SER A 857 -33.06 26.09 -39.27
C SER A 857 -33.83 27.03 -40.20
N SER A 858 -35.12 27.16 -39.98
CA SER A 858 -35.96 28.10 -40.74
C SER A 858 -35.68 29.55 -40.29
N ALA A 859 -35.99 30.52 -41.18
CA ALA A 859 -35.91 31.94 -40.83
C ALA A 859 -36.78 32.28 -39.58
N ALA A 860 -37.95 31.61 -39.47
CA ALA A 860 -38.81 31.78 -38.29
C ALA A 860 -38.15 31.29 -37.00
N ASN A 861 -37.41 30.17 -37.04
CA ASN A 861 -36.66 29.67 -35.85
C ASN A 861 -35.44 30.52 -35.53
N LEU A 862 -34.69 31.00 -36.53
CA LEU A 862 -33.57 31.91 -36.34
C LEU A 862 -34.01 33.28 -35.76
N SER A 863 -35.17 33.80 -36.15
CA SER A 863 -35.69 35.04 -35.63
C SER A 863 -36.03 35.02 -34.14
N THR A 864 -36.03 33.83 -33.52
CA THR A 864 -36.19 33.68 -32.07
C THR A 864 -34.91 33.84 -31.29
N LEU A 865 -33.73 33.91 -31.94
CA LEU A 865 -32.42 34.07 -31.35
C LEU A 865 -32.01 35.55 -31.34
N ASN A 866 -31.22 35.91 -30.34
CA ASN A 866 -30.48 37.17 -30.29
C ASN A 866 -29.05 36.95 -30.76
N ARG A 867 -28.46 37.99 -31.37
CA ARG A 867 -27.04 37.94 -31.74
C ARG A 867 -26.16 37.65 -30.51
N GLY A 868 -25.34 36.63 -30.61
CA GLY A 868 -24.49 36.15 -29.52
C GLY A 868 -25.07 34.97 -28.73
N ASP A 869 -26.33 34.57 -28.99
CA ASP A 869 -26.91 33.37 -28.38
C ASP A 869 -26.12 32.12 -28.79
N LYS A 870 -25.81 31.29 -27.80
CA LYS A 870 -25.07 30.03 -28.01
C LYS A 870 -26.05 28.85 -28.01
N ILE A 871 -25.91 28.01 -29.01
CA ILE A 871 -26.64 26.73 -29.10
C ILE A 871 -25.68 25.56 -29.09
N ARG A 872 -26.16 24.43 -28.58
CA ARG A 872 -25.35 23.21 -28.51
C ARG A 872 -26.13 22.01 -29.04
N LEU A 873 -25.43 21.22 -29.85
CA LEU A 873 -25.91 19.93 -30.31
C LEU A 873 -25.16 18.83 -29.58
N TYR A 874 -25.87 18.01 -28.84
CA TYR A 874 -25.35 16.82 -28.16
C TYR A 874 -25.83 15.58 -28.90
N LEU A 875 -24.95 14.97 -29.66
CA LEU A 875 -25.29 13.86 -30.53
C LEU A 875 -24.52 12.62 -30.11
N THR A 876 -25.27 11.53 -29.88
CA THR A 876 -24.69 10.23 -29.50
C THR A 876 -24.90 9.26 -30.64
N GLN A 877 -23.84 8.54 -31.05
CA GLN A 877 -23.99 7.43 -32.01
C GLN A 877 -24.72 6.27 -31.32
N ASP A 878 -25.57 5.58 -32.08
CA ASP A 878 -26.23 4.35 -31.62
C ASP A 878 -25.24 3.18 -31.48
N ALA A 879 -25.71 2.00 -31.16
CA ALA A 879 -24.88 0.80 -31.01
C ALA A 879 -24.18 0.37 -32.34
N THR A 880 -24.64 0.87 -33.48
CA THR A 880 -24.08 0.58 -34.80
C THR A 880 -22.92 1.56 -35.13
N GLY A 881 -23.08 2.83 -34.74
CA GLY A 881 -22.16 3.90 -35.09
C GLY A 881 -22.24 4.33 -36.56
N GLY A 882 -21.38 5.21 -37.00
CA GLY A 882 -21.21 5.63 -38.39
C GLY A 882 -22.29 6.56 -38.93
N ARG A 883 -23.19 7.05 -38.10
CA ARG A 883 -24.28 7.95 -38.51
C ARG A 883 -23.72 9.31 -38.86
N VAL A 884 -24.11 9.84 -40.04
CA VAL A 884 -23.64 11.10 -40.57
C VAL A 884 -24.59 12.24 -40.22
N VAL A 885 -24.04 13.35 -39.77
CA VAL A 885 -24.77 14.60 -39.51
C VAL A 885 -24.43 15.59 -40.58
N THR A 886 -25.46 16.12 -41.23
CA THR A 886 -25.36 17.19 -42.23
C THR A 886 -26.15 18.42 -41.78
N PHE A 887 -25.83 19.56 -42.37
CA PHE A 887 -26.40 20.84 -41.97
C PHE A 887 -26.90 21.64 -43.21
N SER A 888 -27.95 22.36 -43.03
CA SER A 888 -28.44 23.30 -44.06
C SER A 888 -27.56 24.55 -44.13
N THR A 889 -27.86 25.42 -45.13
CA THR A 889 -27.12 26.70 -45.35
C THR A 889 -27.26 27.71 -44.20
N ALA A 890 -28.19 27.48 -43.25
CA ALA A 890 -28.37 28.27 -42.04
C ALA A 890 -27.18 28.09 -41.03
N PHE A 891 -26.40 27.04 -41.22
CA PHE A 891 -25.20 26.77 -40.39
C PHE A 891 -23.95 27.12 -41.17
N LYS A 892 -22.99 27.79 -40.52
CA LYS A 892 -21.69 28.16 -41.08
C LYS A 892 -20.53 27.49 -40.28
N PHE A 893 -19.53 27.05 -40.98
CA PHE A 893 -18.43 26.21 -40.42
C PHE A 893 -17.09 26.88 -40.67
N PRO A 894 -16.69 27.89 -39.91
CA PRO A 894 -15.31 28.40 -39.94
C PRO A 894 -14.29 27.39 -39.39
N VAL A 895 -14.78 26.47 -38.55
CA VAL A 895 -14.06 25.26 -38.09
C VAL A 895 -14.76 24.02 -38.64
N ALA A 896 -14.01 22.95 -38.89
CA ALA A 896 -14.59 21.70 -39.41
C ALA A 896 -15.54 21.05 -38.40
N TRP A 897 -16.72 20.61 -38.88
CA TRP A 897 -17.55 19.72 -38.07
C TRP A 897 -16.93 18.34 -37.99
N VAL A 898 -16.93 17.76 -36.79
CA VAL A 898 -16.36 16.41 -36.53
C VAL A 898 -17.51 15.50 -36.13
N ASN A 899 -17.81 14.49 -36.92
CA ASN A 899 -18.75 13.44 -36.55
C ASN A 899 -18.06 12.39 -35.68
N GLY A 900 -18.70 11.95 -34.60
CA GLY A 900 -18.36 10.71 -33.95
C GLY A 900 -18.63 9.53 -34.90
N GLY A 901 -17.63 8.67 -35.14
CA GLY A 901 -17.70 7.57 -36.11
C GLY A 901 -17.97 6.19 -35.50
N THR A 902 -17.76 5.99 -34.24
CA THR A 902 -17.92 4.70 -33.57
C THR A 902 -19.16 4.62 -32.67
N ALA A 903 -19.61 3.39 -32.41
CA ALA A 903 -20.75 3.12 -31.55
C ALA A 903 -20.63 3.82 -30.19
N ALA A 904 -21.73 4.37 -29.69
CA ALA A 904 -21.82 5.09 -28.42
C ALA A 904 -20.94 6.35 -28.29
N GLN A 905 -20.25 6.79 -29.33
CA GLN A 905 -19.44 8.00 -29.33
C GLN A 905 -20.34 9.26 -29.30
N HIS A 906 -19.92 10.25 -28.52
CA HIS A 906 -20.63 11.50 -28.37
C HIS A 906 -19.97 12.63 -29.18
N THR A 907 -20.75 13.45 -29.82
CA THR A 907 -20.32 14.69 -30.49
C THR A 907 -21.01 15.88 -29.88
N ILE A 908 -20.28 16.92 -29.50
CA ILE A 908 -20.84 18.21 -29.10
C ILE A 908 -20.41 19.25 -30.10
N GLY A 909 -21.41 19.91 -30.72
CA GLY A 909 -21.19 21.10 -31.52
C GLY A 909 -21.72 22.32 -30.81
N GLU A 910 -20.93 23.36 -30.67
CA GLU A 910 -21.29 24.63 -30.09
C GLU A 910 -21.32 25.70 -31.18
N PHE A 911 -22.49 26.32 -31.35
CA PHE A 911 -22.75 27.35 -32.36
C PHE A 911 -23.14 28.67 -31.70
N VAL A 912 -22.69 29.77 -32.28
CA VAL A 912 -23.14 31.14 -31.93
C VAL A 912 -23.97 31.73 -33.03
N TYR A 913 -25.07 32.34 -32.69
CA TYR A 913 -25.92 33.09 -33.68
C TYR A 913 -25.31 34.46 -33.92
N ASP A 914 -24.89 34.76 -35.15
CA ASP A 914 -24.25 36.02 -35.53
C ASP A 914 -25.22 37.13 -35.91
N GLY A 915 -26.54 36.83 -35.86
CA GLY A 915 -27.62 37.67 -36.29
C GLY A 915 -28.23 37.28 -37.66
N GLN A 916 -27.60 36.33 -38.35
CA GLN A 916 -28.06 35.76 -39.61
C GLN A 916 -27.90 34.25 -39.70
N PHE A 917 -26.78 33.73 -39.19
CA PHE A 917 -26.39 32.32 -39.27
C PHE A 917 -26.01 31.75 -37.91
N LEU A 918 -26.05 30.43 -37.80
CA LEU A 918 -25.48 29.67 -36.68
C LEU A 918 -24.03 29.30 -37.05
N VAL A 919 -23.08 29.97 -36.43
CA VAL A 919 -21.64 29.82 -36.74
C VAL A 919 -21.03 28.86 -35.74
N LEU A 920 -20.44 27.77 -36.21
CA LEU A 920 -19.77 26.78 -35.35
C LEU A 920 -18.54 27.38 -34.69
N GLU A 921 -18.52 27.44 -33.35
CA GLU A 921 -17.31 27.82 -32.58
C GLU A 921 -16.39 26.62 -32.32
N ARG A 922 -16.96 25.46 -31.98
CA ARG A 922 -16.22 24.23 -31.73
C ARG A 922 -17.08 22.98 -31.91
N ALA A 923 -16.46 21.90 -32.30
CA ALA A 923 -17.01 20.54 -32.21
C ALA A 923 -16.00 19.60 -31.56
N ASN A 924 -16.45 18.84 -30.57
CA ASN A 924 -15.62 17.87 -29.86
C ASN A 924 -16.28 16.49 -29.91
N VAL A 925 -15.45 15.45 -30.02
CA VAL A 925 -15.88 14.05 -29.99
C VAL A 925 -15.24 13.38 -28.78
N TRP A 926 -16.02 12.61 -28.05
CA TRP A 926 -15.56 11.84 -26.87
C TRP A 926 -16.16 10.44 -26.87
N TYR A 927 -15.55 9.54 -26.09
CA TYR A 927 -15.98 8.16 -25.91
C TYR A 927 -16.80 8.00 -24.63
#